data_654ab312195bdd14a228b66a98d1646b
#
_entry.id   654ab312195bdd14a228b66a98d1646b
#
_cell.length_a   1.000
_cell.length_b   1.000
_cell.length_c   1.000
_cell.angle_alpha   90.00
_cell.angle_beta   90.00
_cell.angle_gamma   90.00
#
_symmetry.space_group_name_H-M   'P 1'
#
loop_
_entity.id
_entity.type
_entity.pdbx_description
1 polymer ?
#
loop_
_entity_poly.entity_id
_entity_poly.type
_entity_poly.pdbx_seq_one_letter_code
_entity_poly.pdbx_strand_id
1 'polypeptide(L)'
;MAMLGNFLHLSPMVLAISTSKPSLPNQGKHTKATPSSLKNCKTIDELKMFHLSLTKQGLDDDVSAITKLVARSCELGTRESLSFAKEVFDYSEENGESYGTCFMYNSLIRGYASSGLCKEAILLFIRMMNSGISPDKYTFPFGLSACAKSREKANGIQIHGLIVKMDYAKDLFVQNSLVHFYAECGELDCARKVFDEMSERNVVSWTSMICGYARREFAKDAVDLFFRMVRDEEVTPNSVTMVCVISACAELEDLETGEKVYDFIRDSGIEVNDLMISALVDMYMKCNAIDIAKRLFDEYGASNLDLCNAMASNYVRQGLTKEALGVLNLMLDSGIRPDRISMLSVISSCSQLRNNLWGKSCHGYVLRNGFECWDNICNALIDMYMKCHRQDTAFRIFDRMSNKTVVTWNSIVAGYIENGEVDAAWETFETMPEKNIVSWNTIIGALVQESMFEEAIEVFRSMQSQDSVIVDGVTMMSIASACGHLGALDLAKWIYYYIEKNGIQLDVRLGTTLIDMFSRCGDPESAMSIFNSLTNRDVSAWTAAIGAMAMAGNAERAIELFNEMIEQGLKPDGVVFVGALTACSHGGLVQQGKEIFNSMEKVHGVSPEDVHYGCMVDLLGRAGLLEEALQLIKDMPTEPNDVIWNSLLAACRVQGNVEMAAFAAEKIQVLAPERTGSYVLLSNVYASAGRWNDMAKVRLSMKEKGLRKSPGTSSIQIRGKTHEFTSGDESHPEMPKIEAMLDEASQRASHLGHVPDLSNALMDVDEKEKIFMLSRHSEKLAMAFGLISSNKGTTIRIVKNLRVCSDCHSFAKFASKVYNREIILRDNNRFHFIHQGKCSCGDFCYDEIPELCNTLPALELYYSMSQKFLDDKHKSPENSSVEDSPSPHRSPPL
;
A
#
# COMPACT_ATOMS: atom_id res chain seq x y z
N MET A 1 -13.51 -7.42 -1.56
CA MET A 1 -13.40 -8.88 -1.83
C MET A 1 -14.20 -9.80 -0.90
N ALA A 2 -14.58 -9.39 0.29
CA ALA A 2 -15.36 -10.26 1.21
C ALA A 2 -16.88 -10.29 0.95
N MET A 3 -17.44 -9.39 0.16
CA MET A 3 -18.90 -9.29 -0.08
C MET A 3 -19.44 -10.18 -1.20
N LEU A 4 -18.62 -10.73 -2.09
CA LEU A 4 -19.08 -11.54 -3.23
C LEU A 4 -19.16 -13.06 -2.95
N GLY A 5 -18.72 -13.51 -1.78
CA GLY A 5 -18.74 -14.92 -1.40
C GLY A 5 -20.11 -15.49 -1.05
N ASN A 6 -21.10 -14.67 -0.73
CA ASN A 6 -22.42 -15.12 -0.22
C ASN A 6 -23.58 -15.12 -1.24
N PHE A 7 -23.31 -14.81 -2.51
CA PHE A 7 -24.39 -14.55 -3.49
C PHE A 7 -24.92 -15.75 -4.28
N LEU A 8 -24.67 -16.97 -3.88
CA LEU A 8 -25.25 -18.17 -4.54
C LEU A 8 -26.23 -18.97 -3.66
N HIS A 9 -26.92 -18.33 -2.74
CA HIS A 9 -28.07 -18.91 -2.08
C HIS A 9 -29.35 -18.19 -2.48
N LEU A 10 -29.76 -18.36 -3.73
CA LEU A 10 -31.16 -18.13 -4.12
C LEU A 10 -31.96 -19.38 -3.78
N SER A 11 -32.53 -19.41 -2.59
CA SER A 11 -33.67 -20.24 -2.25
C SER A 11 -34.96 -19.43 -2.39
N PRO A 12 -36.03 -20.01 -2.91
CA PRO A 12 -37.28 -19.29 -3.08
C PRO A 12 -38.07 -19.17 -1.76
N MET A 13 -38.60 -17.99 -1.53
CA MET A 13 -39.74 -17.66 -0.67
C MET A 13 -39.71 -18.13 0.80
N VAL A 14 -39.48 -17.15 1.67
CA VAL A 14 -39.80 -17.24 3.10
C VAL A 14 -41.26 -16.89 3.31
N LEU A 15 -42.04 -17.83 3.80
CA LEU A 15 -43.35 -17.59 4.40
C LEU A 15 -43.20 -17.33 5.89
N ALA A 16 -43.87 -16.32 6.36
CA ALA A 16 -43.90 -15.81 7.71
C ALA A 16 -44.19 -16.90 8.78
N ILE A 17 -43.38 -16.88 9.83
CA ILE A 17 -43.64 -17.71 11.01
C ILE A 17 -44.38 -16.84 12.05
N SER A 18 -45.62 -17.16 12.31
CA SER A 18 -46.39 -16.75 13.47
C SER A 18 -46.12 -17.71 14.63
N THR A 19 -45.73 -17.16 15.76
CA THR A 19 -45.52 -17.89 17.00
C THR A 19 -46.82 -18.38 17.60
N SER A 20 -46.98 -19.73 17.74
CA SER A 20 -47.95 -20.32 18.65
C SER A 20 -47.35 -21.54 19.33
N LYS A 21 -47.57 -21.64 20.65
CA LYS A 21 -47.06 -22.66 21.57
C LYS A 21 -47.49 -24.07 21.17
N PRO A 22 -46.67 -25.10 21.47
CA PRO A 22 -47.03 -26.49 21.17
C PRO A 22 -48.08 -27.04 22.12
N SER A 23 -49.18 -27.55 21.55
CA SER A 23 -50.12 -28.47 22.24
C SER A 23 -49.70 -29.89 21.89
N LEU A 24 -49.75 -30.77 22.91
CA LEU A 24 -49.47 -32.21 22.85
C LEU A 24 -50.33 -32.95 21.79
N PRO A 25 -49.79 -33.94 21.10
CA PRO A 25 -50.49 -34.60 20.03
C PRO A 25 -51.50 -35.62 20.56
N ASN A 26 -52.69 -35.52 20.01
CA ASN A 26 -53.75 -36.50 20.18
C ASN A 26 -53.41 -37.75 19.33
N GLN A 27 -53.57 -38.90 19.96
CA GLN A 27 -53.43 -40.21 19.30
C GLN A 27 -54.49 -40.45 18.25
N GLY A 28 -54.07 -40.93 17.10
CA GLY A 28 -54.84 -41.78 16.24
C GLY A 28 -55.37 -41.19 14.97
N LYS A 29 -54.68 -41.53 13.88
CA LYS A 29 -55.27 -42.14 12.65
C LYS A 29 -54.10 -42.64 11.80
N HIS A 30 -53.97 -43.95 11.63
CA HIS A 30 -53.08 -44.56 10.65
C HIS A 30 -53.49 -44.14 9.24
N THR A 31 -52.91 -43.09 8.71
CA THR A 31 -52.97 -42.74 7.30
C THR A 31 -52.02 -43.66 6.55
N LYS A 32 -52.55 -44.42 5.58
CA LYS A 32 -51.74 -45.22 4.64
C LYS A 32 -50.74 -44.30 3.94
N ALA A 33 -49.43 -44.71 3.93
CA ALA A 33 -48.39 -44.02 3.18
C ALA A 33 -48.75 -44.06 1.69
N THR A 34 -49.14 -42.92 1.17
CA THR A 34 -49.41 -42.75 -0.27
C THR A 34 -48.43 -41.70 -0.84
N PRO A 35 -47.99 -41.79 -2.11
CA PRO A 35 -47.11 -40.81 -2.72
C PRO A 35 -47.55 -39.34 -2.61
N SER A 36 -48.85 -39.10 -2.44
CA SER A 36 -49.43 -37.77 -2.22
C SER A 36 -49.20 -37.25 -0.80
N SER A 37 -49.01 -38.12 0.21
CA SER A 37 -48.73 -37.70 1.58
C SER A 37 -47.27 -37.24 1.77
N LEU A 38 -46.32 -37.73 0.98
CA LEU A 38 -44.91 -37.37 1.03
C LEU A 38 -44.64 -35.87 0.68
N LYS A 39 -45.41 -35.29 -0.26
CA LYS A 39 -45.32 -33.89 -0.61
C LYS A 39 -45.65 -32.94 0.55
N ASN A 40 -46.36 -33.38 1.55
CA ASN A 40 -46.77 -32.59 2.70
C ASN A 40 -45.80 -32.66 3.86
N CYS A 41 -44.79 -33.54 3.80
CA CYS A 41 -43.75 -33.64 4.84
C CYS A 41 -42.82 -32.41 4.73
N LYS A 42 -42.76 -31.62 5.83
CA LYS A 42 -41.97 -30.42 5.92
C LYS A 42 -40.83 -30.54 6.92
N THR A 43 -40.81 -31.58 7.74
CA THR A 43 -39.79 -31.83 8.77
C THR A 43 -39.16 -33.21 8.60
N ILE A 44 -37.95 -33.36 9.15
CA ILE A 44 -37.27 -34.66 9.13
C ILE A 44 -38.04 -35.73 9.92
N ASP A 45 -38.68 -35.35 11.02
CA ASP A 45 -39.46 -36.29 11.83
C ASP A 45 -40.66 -36.84 11.08
N GLU A 46 -41.32 -36.00 10.27
CA GLU A 46 -42.39 -36.44 9.39
C GLU A 46 -41.91 -37.43 8.32
N LEU A 47 -40.72 -37.21 7.75
CA LEU A 47 -40.07 -38.09 6.78
C LEU A 47 -39.69 -39.44 7.43
N LYS A 48 -39.13 -39.43 8.67
CA LYS A 48 -38.83 -40.64 9.42
C LYS A 48 -40.10 -41.44 9.74
N MET A 49 -41.19 -40.76 10.13
CA MET A 49 -42.48 -41.42 10.37
C MET A 49 -43.07 -42.00 9.07
N PHE A 50 -42.88 -41.28 7.95
CA PHE A 50 -43.32 -41.80 6.65
C PHE A 50 -42.53 -43.07 6.26
N HIS A 51 -41.19 -43.08 6.46
CA HIS A 51 -40.34 -44.23 6.23
C HIS A 51 -40.78 -45.43 7.08
N LEU A 52 -41.00 -45.24 8.40
CA LEU A 52 -41.52 -46.26 9.29
C LEU A 52 -42.88 -46.80 8.85
N SER A 53 -43.72 -45.97 8.24
CA SER A 53 -45.01 -46.39 7.70
C SER A 53 -44.83 -47.20 6.41
N LEU A 54 -43.86 -46.91 5.56
CA LEU A 54 -43.52 -47.74 4.40
C LEU A 54 -43.06 -49.14 4.82
N THR A 55 -42.14 -49.20 5.79
CA THR A 55 -41.63 -50.47 6.33
C THR A 55 -42.74 -51.33 6.94
N LYS A 56 -43.67 -50.73 7.70
CA LYS A 56 -44.82 -51.44 8.26
C LYS A 56 -45.80 -51.97 7.18
N GLN A 57 -45.81 -51.41 6.00
CA GLN A 57 -46.61 -51.79 4.86
C GLN A 57 -45.90 -52.80 3.95
N GLY A 58 -44.66 -53.17 4.24
CA GLY A 58 -43.81 -54.02 3.41
C GLY A 58 -43.52 -53.39 2.04
N LEU A 59 -43.35 -52.05 2.01
CA LEU A 59 -43.04 -51.24 0.83
C LEU A 59 -41.61 -50.63 0.92
N ASP A 60 -40.79 -51.15 1.82
CA ASP A 60 -39.41 -50.81 2.01
C ASP A 60 -38.52 -51.23 0.83
N ASP A 61 -38.96 -52.19 0.03
CA ASP A 61 -38.35 -52.63 -1.23
C ASP A 61 -38.95 -51.94 -2.48
N ASP A 62 -39.95 -51.06 -2.33
CA ASP A 62 -40.47 -50.31 -3.46
C ASP A 62 -39.53 -49.17 -3.88
N VAL A 63 -38.76 -49.43 -4.93
CA VAL A 63 -37.79 -48.48 -5.50
C VAL A 63 -38.41 -47.11 -5.79
N SER A 64 -39.69 -47.04 -6.21
CA SER A 64 -40.35 -45.79 -6.49
C SER A 64 -40.66 -44.98 -5.24
N ALA A 65 -41.05 -45.65 -4.15
CA ALA A 65 -41.32 -44.99 -2.87
C ALA A 65 -40.06 -44.53 -2.19
N ILE A 66 -39.00 -45.33 -2.18
CA ILE A 66 -37.68 -44.99 -1.61
C ILE A 66 -37.03 -43.85 -2.42
N THR A 67 -37.11 -43.94 -3.75
CA THR A 67 -36.56 -42.84 -4.61
C THR A 67 -37.19 -41.49 -4.29
N LYS A 68 -38.52 -41.45 -4.12
CA LYS A 68 -39.21 -40.20 -3.75
C LYS A 68 -38.90 -39.75 -2.33
N LEU A 69 -38.73 -40.67 -1.39
CA LEU A 69 -38.34 -40.37 -0.01
C LEU A 69 -36.94 -39.74 0.05
N VAL A 70 -35.96 -40.35 -0.63
CA VAL A 70 -34.60 -39.81 -0.74
C VAL A 70 -34.62 -38.43 -1.39
N ALA A 71 -35.30 -38.28 -2.52
CA ALA A 71 -35.41 -36.99 -3.20
C ALA A 71 -36.01 -35.90 -2.31
N ARG A 72 -37.11 -36.21 -1.60
CA ARG A 72 -37.74 -35.25 -0.69
C ARG A 72 -36.90 -34.92 0.53
N SER A 73 -36.17 -35.87 1.06
CA SER A 73 -35.21 -35.64 2.14
C SER A 73 -34.08 -34.71 1.69
N CYS A 74 -33.60 -34.88 0.48
CA CYS A 74 -32.59 -33.99 -0.11
C CYS A 74 -33.11 -32.56 -0.37
N GLU A 75 -34.39 -32.41 -0.72
CA GLU A 75 -35.03 -31.10 -0.93
C GLU A 75 -35.11 -30.26 0.37
N LEU A 76 -35.18 -30.87 1.53
CA LEU A 76 -35.15 -30.13 2.80
C LEU A 76 -33.81 -29.48 3.08
N GLY A 77 -32.74 -30.01 2.55
CA GLY A 77 -31.39 -29.39 2.54
C GLY A 77 -30.73 -29.25 3.90
N THR A 78 -31.28 -29.74 4.98
CA THR A 78 -30.65 -29.72 6.30
C THR A 78 -29.62 -30.86 6.43
N ARG A 79 -28.60 -30.66 7.23
CA ARG A 79 -27.56 -31.71 7.45
C ARG A 79 -28.17 -33.04 7.93
N GLU A 80 -29.16 -32.96 8.82
CA GLU A 80 -29.85 -34.12 9.35
C GLU A 80 -30.71 -34.83 8.29
N SER A 81 -31.42 -34.09 7.44
CA SER A 81 -32.22 -34.66 6.37
C SER A 81 -31.37 -35.31 5.28
N LEU A 82 -30.18 -34.75 5.00
CA LEU A 82 -29.23 -35.35 4.06
C LEU A 82 -28.58 -36.62 4.63
N SER A 83 -28.27 -36.64 5.91
CA SER A 83 -27.78 -37.85 6.59
C SER A 83 -28.83 -38.97 6.52
N PHE A 84 -30.09 -38.63 6.83
CA PHE A 84 -31.19 -39.57 6.74
C PHE A 84 -31.42 -40.06 5.31
N ALA A 85 -31.35 -39.17 4.33
CA ALA A 85 -31.48 -39.56 2.91
C ALA A 85 -30.38 -40.56 2.51
N LYS A 86 -29.14 -40.34 2.99
CA LYS A 86 -28.02 -41.23 2.74
C LYS A 86 -28.20 -42.58 3.46
N GLU A 87 -28.62 -42.58 4.72
CA GLU A 87 -28.88 -43.80 5.45
C GLU A 87 -29.96 -44.69 4.74
N VAL A 88 -31.05 -44.07 4.31
CA VAL A 88 -32.11 -44.77 3.55
C VAL A 88 -31.59 -45.31 2.21
N PHE A 89 -30.75 -44.54 1.55
CA PHE A 89 -30.12 -44.91 0.27
C PHE A 89 -29.12 -46.07 0.50
N ASP A 90 -28.21 -45.98 1.48
CA ASP A 90 -27.21 -47.02 1.80
C ASP A 90 -27.90 -48.33 2.18
N TYR A 91 -28.98 -48.27 3.00
CA TYR A 91 -29.79 -49.46 3.36
C TYR A 91 -30.44 -50.11 2.14
N SER A 92 -30.91 -49.31 1.18
CA SER A 92 -31.52 -49.83 -0.05
C SER A 92 -30.52 -50.49 -1.00
N GLU A 93 -29.26 -50.04 -0.99
CA GLU A 93 -28.17 -50.66 -1.80
C GLU A 93 -27.68 -51.98 -1.19
N GLU A 94 -27.67 -52.10 0.15
CA GLU A 94 -27.16 -53.30 0.85
C GLU A 94 -28.15 -54.51 0.78
N ASN A 95 -29.45 -54.25 0.71
CA ASN A 95 -30.47 -55.26 0.83
C ASN A 95 -31.17 -55.68 -0.47
N GLY A 96 -30.81 -55.10 -1.62
CA GLY A 96 -31.45 -55.36 -2.90
C GLY A 96 -30.52 -55.49 -4.08
N GLU A 97 -30.86 -56.35 -5.05
CA GLU A 97 -30.18 -56.42 -6.31
C GLU A 97 -30.34 -55.08 -7.08
N SER A 98 -29.33 -54.24 -7.07
CA SER A 98 -29.14 -53.05 -7.96
C SER A 98 -30.25 -51.99 -7.92
N TYR A 99 -30.60 -51.46 -6.73
CA TYR A 99 -31.66 -50.41 -6.62
C TYR A 99 -31.15 -48.95 -6.71
N GLY A 100 -29.87 -48.68 -6.78
CA GLY A 100 -29.35 -47.33 -6.95
C GLY A 100 -29.72 -46.79 -8.34
N THR A 101 -30.73 -45.95 -8.45
CA THR A 101 -31.10 -45.31 -9.70
C THR A 101 -30.26 -44.06 -9.94
N CYS A 102 -29.96 -43.74 -11.21
CA CYS A 102 -29.27 -42.50 -11.56
C CYS A 102 -29.97 -41.28 -10.91
N PHE A 103 -31.28 -41.28 -10.82
CA PHE A 103 -32.08 -40.21 -10.21
C PHE A 103 -31.82 -40.08 -8.69
N MET A 104 -31.66 -41.19 -7.97
CA MET A 104 -31.34 -41.16 -6.53
C MET A 104 -29.99 -40.56 -6.27
N TYR A 105 -28.94 -40.99 -7.02
CA TYR A 105 -27.62 -40.41 -6.98
C TYR A 105 -27.64 -38.90 -7.31
N ASN A 106 -28.36 -38.52 -8.37
CA ASN A 106 -28.52 -37.13 -8.74
C ASN A 106 -29.15 -36.29 -7.64
N SER A 107 -30.18 -36.84 -6.96
CA SER A 107 -30.83 -36.14 -5.85
C SER A 107 -29.91 -35.95 -4.66
N LEU A 108 -29.12 -36.97 -4.30
CA LEU A 108 -28.12 -36.90 -3.25
C LEU A 108 -26.98 -35.92 -3.61
N ILE A 109 -26.37 -36.09 -4.77
CA ILE A 109 -25.24 -35.23 -5.22
C ILE A 109 -25.71 -33.77 -5.23
N ARG A 110 -26.89 -33.48 -5.77
CA ARG A 110 -27.48 -32.14 -5.77
C ARG A 110 -27.71 -31.62 -4.35
N GLY A 111 -28.29 -32.43 -3.46
CA GLY A 111 -28.59 -32.03 -2.09
C GLY A 111 -27.34 -31.69 -1.32
N TYR A 112 -26.31 -32.54 -1.38
CA TYR A 112 -25.02 -32.31 -0.73
C TYR A 112 -24.26 -31.10 -1.32
N ALA A 113 -24.25 -30.96 -2.65
CA ALA A 113 -23.62 -29.81 -3.32
C ALA A 113 -24.32 -28.48 -2.98
N SER A 114 -25.67 -28.50 -2.85
CA SER A 114 -26.45 -27.30 -2.49
C SER A 114 -26.24 -26.89 -1.02
N SER A 115 -26.04 -27.85 -0.13
CA SER A 115 -25.83 -27.60 1.31
C SER A 115 -24.37 -27.31 1.70
N GLY A 116 -23.47 -27.15 0.71
CA GLY A 116 -22.05 -26.85 0.96
C GLY A 116 -21.18 -28.06 1.34
N LEU A 117 -21.77 -29.25 1.39
CA LEU A 117 -21.05 -30.50 1.68
C LEU A 117 -20.48 -31.09 0.37
N CYS A 118 -19.62 -30.32 -0.29
CA CYS A 118 -19.18 -30.60 -1.65
C CYS A 118 -18.31 -31.86 -1.75
N LYS A 119 -17.50 -32.15 -0.73
CA LYS A 119 -16.66 -33.37 -0.70
C LYS A 119 -17.50 -34.63 -0.73
N GLU A 120 -18.56 -34.67 0.06
CA GLU A 120 -19.52 -35.77 0.10
C GLU A 120 -20.25 -35.94 -1.22
N ALA A 121 -20.60 -34.83 -1.89
CA ALA A 121 -21.20 -34.87 -3.22
C ALA A 121 -20.26 -35.51 -4.26
N ILE A 122 -18.96 -35.13 -4.22
CA ILE A 122 -17.95 -35.72 -5.13
C ILE A 122 -17.73 -37.21 -4.83
N LEU A 123 -17.70 -37.61 -3.58
CA LEU A 123 -17.59 -39.03 -3.20
C LEU A 123 -18.79 -39.85 -3.69
N LEU A 124 -19.99 -39.29 -3.61
CA LEU A 124 -21.20 -39.93 -4.17
C LEU A 124 -21.14 -40.06 -5.69
N PHE A 125 -20.62 -39.08 -6.39
CA PHE A 125 -20.39 -39.15 -7.84
C PHE A 125 -19.39 -40.28 -8.17
N ILE A 126 -18.27 -40.38 -7.44
CA ILE A 126 -17.29 -41.45 -7.62
C ILE A 126 -17.90 -42.82 -7.31
N ARG A 127 -18.71 -42.94 -6.24
CA ARG A 127 -19.42 -44.19 -5.85
C ARG A 127 -20.37 -44.62 -6.97
N MET A 128 -21.17 -43.69 -7.54
CA MET A 128 -22.04 -43.94 -8.67
C MET A 128 -21.28 -44.57 -9.85
N MET A 129 -20.12 -44.01 -10.19
CA MET A 129 -19.29 -44.55 -11.27
C MET A 129 -18.78 -45.97 -10.94
N ASN A 130 -18.34 -46.22 -9.71
CA ASN A 130 -17.84 -47.51 -9.25
C ASN A 130 -18.92 -48.58 -9.19
N SER A 131 -20.17 -48.17 -8.94
CA SER A 131 -21.35 -49.04 -8.97
C SER A 131 -21.84 -49.35 -10.39
N GLY A 132 -21.18 -48.88 -11.43
CA GLY A 132 -21.47 -49.13 -12.83
C GLY A 132 -22.74 -48.37 -13.34
N ILE A 133 -23.23 -47.42 -12.60
CA ILE A 133 -24.36 -46.58 -12.98
C ILE A 133 -23.85 -45.41 -13.85
N SER A 134 -24.37 -45.35 -15.09
CA SER A 134 -23.94 -44.32 -16.04
C SER A 134 -24.49 -42.94 -15.67
N PRO A 135 -23.64 -41.91 -15.55
CA PRO A 135 -24.06 -40.54 -15.40
C PRO A 135 -24.88 -40.05 -16.59
N ASP A 136 -25.84 -39.16 -16.32
CA ASP A 136 -26.66 -38.52 -17.33
C ASP A 136 -26.35 -37.01 -17.42
N LYS A 137 -27.01 -36.31 -18.31
CA LYS A 137 -26.88 -34.88 -18.53
C LYS A 137 -27.15 -34.00 -17.28
N TYR A 138 -27.78 -34.53 -16.23
CA TYR A 138 -28.06 -33.85 -14.97
C TYR A 138 -26.99 -34.18 -13.93
N THR A 139 -26.40 -35.39 -13.98
CA THR A 139 -25.34 -35.81 -13.06
C THR A 139 -24.09 -34.90 -13.17
N PHE A 140 -23.66 -34.63 -14.41
CA PHE A 140 -22.46 -33.86 -14.68
C PHE A 140 -22.53 -32.42 -14.11
N PRO A 141 -23.62 -31.64 -14.34
CA PRO A 141 -23.79 -30.32 -13.73
C PRO A 141 -23.72 -30.33 -12.21
N PHE A 142 -24.30 -31.33 -11.54
CA PHE A 142 -24.25 -31.38 -10.08
C PHE A 142 -22.83 -31.71 -9.57
N GLY A 143 -22.15 -32.65 -10.23
CA GLY A 143 -20.76 -32.99 -9.93
C GLY A 143 -19.80 -31.81 -10.16
N LEU A 144 -19.94 -31.12 -11.29
CA LEU A 144 -19.15 -29.91 -11.61
C LEU A 144 -19.45 -28.76 -10.63
N SER A 145 -20.71 -28.56 -10.24
CA SER A 145 -21.09 -27.57 -9.24
C SER A 145 -20.45 -27.84 -7.87
N ALA A 146 -20.35 -29.10 -7.48
CA ALA A 146 -19.65 -29.49 -6.25
C ALA A 146 -18.15 -29.19 -6.36
N CYS A 147 -17.50 -29.51 -7.49
CA CYS A 147 -16.09 -29.21 -7.74
C CYS A 147 -15.83 -27.70 -7.81
N ALA A 148 -16.71 -26.92 -8.41
CA ALA A 148 -16.62 -25.46 -8.49
C ALA A 148 -16.64 -24.82 -7.07
N LYS A 149 -17.63 -25.20 -6.24
CA LYS A 149 -17.78 -24.67 -4.89
C LYS A 149 -16.62 -25.06 -3.95
N SER A 150 -16.08 -26.28 -4.09
CA SER A 150 -14.91 -26.73 -3.31
C SER A 150 -13.57 -26.32 -3.91
N ARG A 151 -13.58 -25.76 -5.12
CA ARG A 151 -12.37 -25.44 -5.90
C ARG A 151 -11.47 -26.64 -6.17
N GLU A 152 -12.06 -27.83 -6.27
CA GLU A 152 -11.35 -29.07 -6.56
C GLU A 152 -11.14 -29.26 -8.07
N LYS A 153 -10.12 -28.60 -8.61
CA LYS A 153 -9.78 -28.59 -10.03
C LYS A 153 -9.55 -29.98 -10.61
N ALA A 154 -8.81 -30.83 -9.89
CA ALA A 154 -8.43 -32.16 -10.39
C ALA A 154 -9.66 -33.06 -10.68
N ASN A 155 -10.61 -33.10 -9.76
CA ASN A 155 -11.83 -33.88 -9.93
C ASN A 155 -12.72 -33.34 -11.06
N GLY A 156 -12.83 -32.02 -11.18
CA GLY A 156 -13.62 -31.39 -12.25
C GLY A 156 -13.02 -31.64 -13.65
N ILE A 157 -11.69 -31.65 -13.80
CA ILE A 157 -11.04 -32.02 -15.07
C ILE A 157 -11.32 -33.50 -15.43
N GLN A 158 -11.34 -34.41 -14.45
CA GLN A 158 -11.70 -35.82 -14.68
C GLN A 158 -13.15 -35.93 -15.14
N ILE A 159 -14.08 -35.17 -14.52
CA ILE A 159 -15.47 -35.12 -14.94
C ILE A 159 -15.59 -34.60 -16.38
N HIS A 160 -14.84 -33.55 -16.75
CA HIS A 160 -14.78 -33.04 -18.11
C HIS A 160 -14.33 -34.14 -19.11
N GLY A 161 -13.28 -34.89 -18.77
CA GLY A 161 -12.85 -36.03 -19.57
C GLY A 161 -13.93 -37.09 -19.75
N LEU A 162 -14.74 -37.37 -18.73
CA LEU A 162 -15.89 -38.27 -18.81
C LEU A 162 -17.00 -37.71 -19.71
N ILE A 163 -17.29 -36.41 -19.60
CA ILE A 163 -18.29 -35.74 -20.45
C ILE A 163 -17.95 -35.91 -21.93
N VAL A 164 -16.65 -35.68 -22.29
CA VAL A 164 -16.18 -35.86 -23.66
C VAL A 164 -16.30 -37.33 -24.08
N LYS A 165 -15.89 -38.28 -23.24
CA LYS A 165 -15.92 -39.72 -23.51
C LYS A 165 -17.34 -40.25 -23.69
N MET A 166 -18.33 -39.69 -23.01
CA MET A 166 -19.72 -40.12 -23.03
C MET A 166 -20.61 -39.32 -23.99
N ASP A 167 -20.01 -38.45 -24.81
CA ASP A 167 -20.67 -37.61 -25.85
C ASP A 167 -21.70 -36.59 -25.33
N TYR A 168 -21.47 -36.09 -24.09
CA TYR A 168 -22.27 -35.03 -23.53
C TYR A 168 -21.65 -33.63 -23.73
N ALA A 169 -20.53 -33.53 -24.43
CA ALA A 169 -19.78 -32.28 -24.64
C ALA A 169 -20.60 -31.21 -25.42
N LYS A 170 -21.65 -31.59 -26.14
CA LYS A 170 -22.50 -30.67 -26.90
C LYS A 170 -23.80 -30.31 -26.19
N ASP A 171 -24.08 -30.90 -25.03
CA ASP A 171 -25.28 -30.55 -24.26
C ASP A 171 -25.11 -29.17 -23.64
N LEU A 172 -26.02 -28.25 -23.93
CA LEU A 172 -25.96 -26.85 -23.46
C LEU A 172 -25.90 -26.72 -21.94
N PHE A 173 -26.60 -27.62 -21.22
CA PHE A 173 -26.65 -27.58 -19.75
C PHE A 173 -25.32 -28.02 -19.15
N VAL A 174 -24.67 -29.00 -19.74
CA VAL A 174 -23.36 -29.50 -19.38
C VAL A 174 -22.27 -28.47 -19.70
N GLN A 175 -22.34 -27.84 -20.90
CA GLN A 175 -21.40 -26.79 -21.31
C GLN A 175 -21.46 -25.58 -20.37
N ASN A 176 -22.64 -25.10 -20.01
CA ASN A 176 -22.83 -24.01 -19.05
C ASN A 176 -22.18 -24.34 -17.71
N SER A 177 -22.29 -25.58 -17.25
CA SER A 177 -21.72 -26.04 -16.01
C SER A 177 -20.18 -26.16 -16.07
N LEU A 178 -19.62 -26.51 -17.23
CA LEU A 178 -18.18 -26.51 -17.49
C LEU A 178 -17.61 -25.09 -17.49
N VAL A 179 -18.26 -24.13 -18.16
CA VAL A 179 -17.87 -22.72 -18.16
C VAL A 179 -17.85 -22.19 -16.72
N HIS A 180 -18.93 -22.43 -15.98
CA HIS A 180 -19.03 -22.01 -14.58
C HIS A 180 -17.95 -22.67 -13.71
N PHE A 181 -17.71 -23.98 -13.87
CA PHE A 181 -16.67 -24.70 -13.11
C PHE A 181 -15.27 -24.11 -13.35
N TYR A 182 -14.88 -23.95 -14.61
CA TYR A 182 -13.57 -23.40 -14.94
C TYR A 182 -13.42 -21.95 -14.49
N ALA A 183 -14.44 -21.13 -14.63
CA ALA A 183 -14.45 -19.74 -14.16
C ALA A 183 -14.27 -19.65 -12.63
N GLU A 184 -15.00 -20.48 -11.86
CA GLU A 184 -14.87 -20.51 -10.39
C GLU A 184 -13.51 -21.06 -9.92
N CYS A 185 -12.91 -22.00 -10.66
CA CYS A 185 -11.57 -22.51 -10.37
C CYS A 185 -10.43 -21.56 -10.80
N GLY A 186 -10.73 -20.46 -11.51
CA GLY A 186 -9.75 -19.50 -11.97
C GLY A 186 -9.06 -19.83 -13.29
N GLU A 187 -9.56 -20.87 -14.00
CA GLU A 187 -9.05 -21.30 -15.28
C GLU A 187 -9.83 -20.61 -16.42
N LEU A 188 -9.69 -19.28 -16.50
CA LEU A 188 -10.48 -18.46 -17.44
C LEU A 188 -10.24 -18.81 -18.89
N ASP A 189 -9.00 -19.18 -19.26
CA ASP A 189 -8.68 -19.63 -20.62
C ASP A 189 -9.43 -20.92 -21.01
N CYS A 190 -9.54 -21.85 -20.05
CA CYS A 190 -10.32 -23.07 -20.27
C CYS A 190 -11.83 -22.79 -20.35
N ALA A 191 -12.32 -21.91 -19.48
CA ALA A 191 -13.71 -21.45 -19.52
C ALA A 191 -14.02 -20.79 -20.85
N ARG A 192 -13.12 -19.92 -21.32
CA ARG A 192 -13.26 -19.21 -22.60
C ARG A 192 -13.28 -20.15 -23.79
N LYS A 193 -12.40 -21.15 -23.82
CA LYS A 193 -12.38 -22.17 -24.89
C LYS A 193 -13.72 -22.92 -24.97
N VAL A 194 -14.22 -23.42 -23.84
CA VAL A 194 -15.51 -24.10 -23.79
C VAL A 194 -16.63 -23.17 -24.27
N PHE A 195 -16.63 -21.91 -23.82
CA PHE A 195 -17.59 -20.89 -24.22
C PHE A 195 -17.55 -20.58 -25.72
N ASP A 196 -16.38 -20.44 -26.30
CA ASP A 196 -16.20 -20.14 -27.73
C ASP A 196 -16.54 -21.34 -28.63
N GLU A 197 -16.39 -22.59 -28.14
CA GLU A 197 -16.76 -23.83 -28.83
C GLU A 197 -18.29 -24.13 -28.80
N MET A 198 -19.07 -23.39 -27.97
CA MET A 198 -20.53 -23.57 -27.91
C MET A 198 -21.18 -23.15 -29.21
N SER A 199 -21.98 -24.05 -29.79
CA SER A 199 -22.77 -23.75 -30.99
C SER A 199 -23.96 -22.83 -30.73
N GLU A 200 -24.54 -22.90 -29.53
CA GLU A 200 -25.62 -22.04 -29.06
C GLU A 200 -25.30 -21.51 -27.68
N ARG A 201 -25.52 -20.21 -27.45
CA ARG A 201 -25.27 -19.56 -26.16
C ARG A 201 -26.57 -18.96 -25.65
N ASN A 202 -26.90 -19.24 -24.39
CA ASN A 202 -28.04 -18.62 -23.73
C ASN A 202 -27.56 -17.62 -22.64
N VAL A 203 -28.51 -16.94 -22.00
CA VAL A 203 -28.23 -15.99 -20.91
C VAL A 203 -27.31 -16.58 -19.85
N VAL A 204 -27.45 -17.89 -19.52
CA VAL A 204 -26.64 -18.55 -18.48
C VAL A 204 -25.18 -18.68 -18.93
N SER A 205 -24.95 -19.04 -20.22
CA SER A 205 -23.59 -19.14 -20.77
C SER A 205 -22.85 -17.82 -20.67
N TRP A 206 -23.48 -16.73 -21.14
CA TRP A 206 -22.93 -15.39 -21.12
C TRP A 206 -22.70 -14.90 -19.69
N THR A 207 -23.71 -15.04 -18.81
CA THR A 207 -23.61 -14.64 -17.40
C THR A 207 -22.48 -15.37 -16.69
N SER A 208 -22.32 -16.68 -16.91
CA SER A 208 -21.24 -17.46 -16.27
C SER A 208 -19.85 -16.94 -16.66
N MET A 209 -19.67 -16.59 -17.92
CA MET A 209 -18.39 -16.09 -18.41
C MET A 209 -18.13 -14.66 -17.95
N ILE A 210 -19.11 -13.76 -18.06
CA ILE A 210 -19.02 -12.35 -17.59
C ILE A 210 -18.72 -12.30 -16.09
N CYS A 211 -19.48 -13.06 -15.27
CA CYS A 211 -19.21 -13.11 -13.83
C CYS A 211 -17.85 -13.75 -13.51
N GLY A 212 -17.39 -14.70 -14.33
CA GLY A 212 -16.05 -15.28 -14.20
C GLY A 212 -14.94 -14.25 -14.37
N TYR A 213 -15.03 -13.42 -15.40
CA TYR A 213 -14.09 -12.33 -15.64
C TYR A 213 -14.19 -11.25 -14.58
N ALA A 214 -15.40 -10.78 -14.25
CA ALA A 214 -15.60 -9.71 -13.26
C ALA A 214 -15.00 -10.04 -11.87
N ARG A 215 -15.05 -11.33 -11.47
CA ARG A 215 -14.51 -11.77 -10.16
C ARG A 215 -13.00 -11.97 -10.11
N ARG A 216 -12.30 -11.88 -11.23
CA ARG A 216 -10.89 -12.28 -11.36
C ARG A 216 -9.99 -11.16 -11.88
N GLU A 217 -10.36 -9.91 -11.66
CA GLU A 217 -9.61 -8.71 -12.07
C GLU A 217 -9.50 -8.51 -13.60
N PHE A 218 -10.34 -9.23 -14.38
CA PHE A 218 -10.47 -9.04 -15.82
C PHE A 218 -11.74 -8.22 -16.13
N ALA A 219 -11.88 -7.10 -15.41
CA ALA A 219 -13.11 -6.27 -15.48
C ALA A 219 -13.37 -5.74 -16.90
N LYS A 220 -12.33 -5.39 -17.64
CA LYS A 220 -12.44 -4.94 -19.04
C LYS A 220 -13.02 -6.01 -19.95
N ASP A 221 -12.53 -7.26 -19.84
CA ASP A 221 -13.04 -8.38 -20.64
C ASP A 221 -14.50 -8.71 -20.30
N ALA A 222 -14.90 -8.54 -19.03
CA ALA A 222 -16.28 -8.70 -18.61
C ALA A 222 -17.22 -7.69 -19.28
N VAL A 223 -16.81 -6.42 -19.33
CA VAL A 223 -17.56 -5.32 -19.96
C VAL A 223 -17.61 -5.51 -21.48
N ASP A 224 -16.51 -5.82 -22.13
CA ASP A 224 -16.44 -6.08 -23.57
C ASP A 224 -17.34 -7.26 -23.95
N LEU A 225 -17.36 -8.31 -23.14
CA LEU A 225 -18.20 -9.49 -23.36
C LEU A 225 -19.68 -9.17 -23.20
N PHE A 226 -20.04 -8.29 -22.25
CA PHE A 226 -21.42 -7.81 -22.09
C PHE A 226 -21.90 -7.05 -23.33
N PHE A 227 -21.10 -6.10 -23.82
CA PHE A 227 -21.49 -5.37 -25.04
C PHE A 227 -21.58 -6.28 -26.26
N ARG A 228 -20.77 -7.33 -26.33
CA ARG A 228 -20.88 -8.36 -27.35
C ARG A 228 -22.18 -9.17 -27.21
N MET A 229 -22.53 -9.59 -25.98
CA MET A 229 -23.80 -10.29 -25.72
C MET A 229 -25.01 -9.54 -26.23
N VAL A 230 -25.05 -8.22 -25.97
CA VAL A 230 -26.18 -7.37 -26.35
C VAL A 230 -26.19 -7.05 -27.84
N ARG A 231 -25.04 -6.81 -28.45
CA ARG A 231 -24.91 -6.29 -29.81
C ARG A 231 -24.92 -7.36 -30.88
N ASP A 232 -24.17 -8.45 -30.63
CA ASP A 232 -23.89 -9.44 -31.66
C ASP A 232 -24.82 -10.65 -31.59
N GLU A 233 -25.30 -11.01 -30.40
CA GLU A 233 -26.11 -12.21 -30.18
C GLU A 233 -27.56 -11.89 -29.79
N GLU A 234 -27.92 -10.62 -29.62
CA GLU A 234 -29.25 -10.14 -29.25
C GLU A 234 -29.86 -10.87 -28.02
N VAL A 235 -28.98 -11.36 -27.11
CA VAL A 235 -29.41 -12.06 -25.91
C VAL A 235 -29.68 -11.05 -24.80
N THR A 236 -30.89 -11.05 -24.24
CA THR A 236 -31.26 -10.12 -23.17
C THR A 236 -30.61 -10.51 -21.86
N PRO A 237 -29.76 -9.62 -21.26
CA PRO A 237 -29.15 -9.85 -19.97
C PRO A 237 -30.19 -9.97 -18.84
N ASN A 238 -29.85 -10.73 -17.81
CA ASN A 238 -30.68 -10.79 -16.60
C ASN A 238 -30.09 -9.93 -15.48
N SER A 239 -30.78 -9.80 -14.35
CA SER A 239 -30.31 -8.99 -13.20
C SER A 239 -28.94 -9.43 -12.67
N VAL A 240 -28.60 -10.72 -12.72
CA VAL A 240 -27.27 -11.22 -12.28
C VAL A 240 -26.18 -10.75 -13.23
N THR A 241 -26.42 -10.81 -14.54
CA THR A 241 -25.49 -10.27 -15.54
C THR A 241 -25.21 -8.79 -15.26
N MET A 242 -26.27 -7.99 -15.03
CA MET A 242 -26.13 -6.56 -14.80
C MET A 242 -25.33 -6.24 -13.54
N VAL A 243 -25.59 -6.94 -12.44
CA VAL A 243 -24.78 -6.77 -11.19
C VAL A 243 -23.32 -7.06 -11.45
N CYS A 244 -22.98 -8.15 -12.18
CA CYS A 244 -21.57 -8.46 -12.48
C CYS A 244 -20.91 -7.37 -13.36
N VAL A 245 -21.64 -6.85 -14.36
CA VAL A 245 -21.13 -5.80 -15.26
C VAL A 245 -20.95 -4.47 -14.53
N ILE A 246 -21.93 -4.06 -13.71
CA ILE A 246 -21.82 -2.85 -12.88
C ILE A 246 -20.61 -2.96 -11.94
N SER A 247 -20.42 -4.13 -11.30
CA SER A 247 -19.26 -4.38 -10.44
C SER A 247 -17.94 -4.29 -11.23
N ALA A 248 -17.91 -4.77 -12.48
CA ALA A 248 -16.73 -4.63 -13.34
C ALA A 248 -16.46 -3.16 -13.71
N CYS A 249 -17.47 -2.36 -14.02
CA CYS A 249 -17.31 -0.90 -14.23
C CYS A 249 -16.78 -0.21 -12.97
N ALA A 250 -17.23 -0.64 -11.79
CA ALA A 250 -16.76 -0.12 -10.52
C ALA A 250 -15.26 -0.45 -10.27
N GLU A 251 -14.78 -1.61 -10.72
CA GLU A 251 -13.35 -1.97 -10.61
C GLU A 251 -12.46 -1.24 -11.62
N LEU A 252 -13.03 -0.88 -12.78
CA LEU A 252 -12.34 -0.07 -13.79
C LEU A 252 -12.32 1.43 -13.44
N GLU A 253 -13.11 1.85 -12.46
CA GLU A 253 -13.33 3.26 -12.14
C GLU A 253 -13.79 4.09 -13.37
N ASP A 254 -14.47 3.43 -14.34
CA ASP A 254 -14.91 4.01 -15.59
C ASP A 254 -16.38 4.47 -15.49
N LEU A 255 -16.56 5.75 -15.16
CA LEU A 255 -17.86 6.38 -15.01
C LEU A 255 -18.65 6.36 -16.32
N GLU A 256 -17.99 6.64 -17.46
CA GLU A 256 -18.68 6.75 -18.76
C GLU A 256 -19.31 5.41 -19.18
N THR A 257 -18.55 4.33 -19.00
CA THR A 257 -19.06 2.98 -19.29
C THR A 257 -20.13 2.57 -18.27
N GLY A 258 -19.97 2.94 -17.00
CA GLY A 258 -20.96 2.70 -15.95
C GLY A 258 -22.30 3.39 -16.23
N GLU A 259 -22.28 4.63 -16.71
CA GLU A 259 -23.48 5.36 -17.12
C GLU A 259 -24.17 4.71 -18.33
N LYS A 260 -23.41 4.27 -19.34
CA LYS A 260 -23.96 3.52 -20.49
C LYS A 260 -24.66 2.22 -20.06
N VAL A 261 -24.09 1.52 -19.10
CA VAL A 261 -24.70 0.31 -18.55
C VAL A 261 -25.98 0.62 -17.76
N TYR A 262 -25.98 1.72 -16.99
CA TYR A 262 -27.16 2.16 -16.25
C TYR A 262 -28.29 2.63 -17.21
N ASP A 263 -27.95 3.39 -18.24
CA ASP A 263 -28.93 3.77 -19.29
C ASP A 263 -29.53 2.55 -19.98
N PHE A 264 -28.69 1.53 -20.29
CA PHE A 264 -29.17 0.27 -20.85
C PHE A 264 -30.19 -0.44 -19.92
N ILE A 265 -29.94 -0.45 -18.61
CA ILE A 265 -30.89 -1.05 -17.62
C ILE A 265 -32.22 -0.33 -17.70
N ARG A 266 -32.20 1.00 -17.71
CA ARG A 266 -33.43 1.83 -17.77
C ARG A 266 -34.21 1.62 -19.06
N ASP A 267 -33.52 1.58 -20.20
CA ASP A 267 -34.14 1.47 -21.51
C ASP A 267 -34.64 0.07 -21.82
N SER A 268 -34.02 -0.97 -21.28
CA SER A 268 -34.38 -2.37 -21.45
C SER A 268 -35.55 -2.82 -20.55
N GLY A 269 -35.98 -1.97 -19.61
CA GLY A 269 -37.07 -2.30 -18.69
C GLY A 269 -36.71 -3.44 -17.71
N ILE A 270 -35.44 -3.68 -17.47
CA ILE A 270 -34.95 -4.65 -16.48
C ILE A 270 -35.35 -4.16 -15.09
N GLU A 271 -36.08 -5.00 -14.35
CA GLU A 271 -36.47 -4.65 -12.97
C GLU A 271 -35.23 -4.47 -12.08
N VAL A 272 -35.10 -3.24 -11.55
CA VAL A 272 -33.99 -2.88 -10.66
C VAL A 272 -34.29 -3.44 -9.28
N ASN A 273 -33.47 -4.39 -8.84
CA ASN A 273 -33.57 -4.98 -7.50
C ASN A 273 -32.53 -4.35 -6.55
N ASP A 274 -32.67 -4.62 -5.25
CA ASP A 274 -31.82 -4.07 -4.19
C ASP A 274 -30.33 -4.35 -4.40
N LEU A 275 -29.97 -5.51 -4.94
CA LEU A 275 -28.59 -5.88 -5.26
C LEU A 275 -28.01 -5.00 -6.37
N MET A 276 -28.83 -4.68 -7.36
CA MET A 276 -28.41 -3.84 -8.47
C MET A 276 -28.22 -2.38 -8.02
N ILE A 277 -29.12 -1.89 -7.15
CA ILE A 277 -28.97 -0.56 -6.57
C ILE A 277 -27.70 -0.47 -5.73
N SER A 278 -27.42 -1.48 -4.91
CA SER A 278 -26.18 -1.53 -4.12
C SER A 278 -24.93 -1.56 -5.00
N ALA A 279 -24.96 -2.30 -6.12
CA ALA A 279 -23.86 -2.32 -7.08
C ALA A 279 -23.68 -0.97 -7.79
N LEU A 280 -24.78 -0.28 -8.17
CA LEU A 280 -24.75 1.05 -8.77
C LEU A 280 -24.17 2.08 -7.81
N VAL A 281 -24.59 2.07 -6.54
CA VAL A 281 -24.02 2.95 -5.51
C VAL A 281 -22.53 2.69 -5.34
N ASP A 282 -22.09 1.42 -5.27
CA ASP A 282 -20.65 1.07 -5.18
C ASP A 282 -19.88 1.58 -6.41
N MET A 283 -20.44 1.42 -7.61
CA MET A 283 -19.85 1.91 -8.86
C MET A 283 -19.69 3.43 -8.85
N TYR A 284 -20.76 4.18 -8.56
CA TYR A 284 -20.68 5.64 -8.55
C TYR A 284 -19.74 6.17 -7.47
N MET A 285 -19.69 5.51 -6.30
CA MET A 285 -18.76 5.87 -5.24
C MET A 285 -17.30 5.61 -5.64
N LYS A 286 -17.00 4.48 -6.28
CA LYS A 286 -15.64 4.18 -6.78
C LYS A 286 -15.21 5.13 -7.89
N CYS A 287 -16.13 5.52 -8.76
CA CYS A 287 -15.89 6.51 -9.81
C CYS A 287 -15.88 7.97 -9.30
N ASN A 288 -15.86 8.18 -7.98
CA ASN A 288 -15.88 9.51 -7.35
C ASN A 288 -17.10 10.39 -7.71
N ALA A 289 -18.20 9.78 -8.14
CA ALA A 289 -19.47 10.44 -8.45
C ALA A 289 -20.43 10.44 -7.24
N ILE A 290 -19.96 10.98 -6.12
CA ILE A 290 -20.60 10.91 -4.79
C ILE A 290 -22.04 11.45 -4.82
N ASP A 291 -22.28 12.54 -5.53
CA ASP A 291 -23.61 13.19 -5.62
C ASP A 291 -24.66 12.27 -6.27
N ILE A 292 -24.25 11.47 -7.26
CA ILE A 292 -25.14 10.53 -7.93
C ILE A 292 -25.45 9.34 -6.99
N ALA A 293 -24.41 8.80 -6.36
CA ALA A 293 -24.57 7.73 -5.37
C ALA A 293 -25.50 8.15 -4.23
N LYS A 294 -25.35 9.38 -3.73
CA LYS A 294 -26.19 9.94 -2.67
C LYS A 294 -27.66 10.08 -3.14
N ARG A 295 -27.92 10.57 -4.34
CA ARG A 295 -29.29 10.65 -4.88
C ARG A 295 -29.94 9.28 -4.97
N LEU A 296 -29.22 8.27 -5.46
CA LEU A 296 -29.73 6.89 -5.50
C LEU A 296 -29.98 6.34 -4.09
N PHE A 297 -29.10 6.64 -3.15
CA PHE A 297 -29.29 6.25 -1.76
C PHE A 297 -30.50 6.92 -1.13
N ASP A 298 -30.72 8.22 -1.36
CA ASP A 298 -31.87 8.97 -0.84
C ASP A 298 -33.19 8.46 -1.44
N GLU A 299 -33.17 8.01 -2.70
CA GLU A 299 -34.37 7.48 -3.39
C GLU A 299 -34.75 6.08 -2.91
N TYR A 300 -33.78 5.18 -2.70
CA TYR A 300 -34.03 3.76 -2.45
C TYR A 300 -33.56 3.27 -1.07
N GLY A 301 -32.75 4.07 -0.34
CA GLY A 301 -31.92 3.59 0.74
C GLY A 301 -32.54 3.55 2.13
N ALA A 302 -33.54 4.40 2.42
CA ALA A 302 -33.98 4.67 3.79
C ALA A 302 -34.57 3.44 4.54
N SER A 303 -34.83 2.34 3.87
CA SER A 303 -35.40 1.12 4.47
C SER A 303 -34.58 -0.15 4.17
N ASN A 304 -33.47 -0.05 3.47
CA ASN A 304 -32.68 -1.20 3.04
C ASN A 304 -31.33 -1.28 3.76
N LEU A 305 -31.15 -2.33 4.60
CA LEU A 305 -29.94 -2.56 5.39
C LEU A 305 -28.69 -2.73 4.51
N ASP A 306 -28.80 -3.50 3.42
CA ASP A 306 -27.66 -3.79 2.54
C ASP A 306 -27.17 -2.53 1.84
N LEU A 307 -28.09 -1.66 1.42
CA LEU A 307 -27.75 -0.39 0.78
C LEU A 307 -27.13 0.61 1.79
N CYS A 308 -27.65 0.67 3.01
CA CYS A 308 -27.03 1.45 4.09
C CYS A 308 -25.61 0.96 4.39
N ASN A 309 -25.39 -0.35 4.44
CA ASN A 309 -24.08 -0.95 4.64
C ASN A 309 -23.11 -0.63 3.49
N ALA A 310 -23.58 -0.71 2.24
CA ALA A 310 -22.79 -0.37 1.06
C ALA A 310 -22.37 1.12 1.13
N MET A 311 -23.32 2.02 1.39
CA MET A 311 -23.06 3.45 1.45
C MET A 311 -22.09 3.81 2.59
N ALA A 312 -22.33 3.28 3.81
CA ALA A 312 -21.44 3.51 4.95
C ALA A 312 -20.02 3.01 4.69
N SER A 313 -19.87 1.80 4.13
CA SER A 313 -18.56 1.23 3.81
C SER A 313 -17.81 2.04 2.76
N ASN A 314 -18.51 2.55 1.76
CA ASN A 314 -17.93 3.40 0.73
C ASN A 314 -17.49 4.76 1.29
N TYR A 315 -18.29 5.40 2.12
CA TYR A 315 -17.90 6.64 2.81
C TYR A 315 -16.64 6.44 3.67
N VAL A 316 -16.54 5.33 4.42
CA VAL A 316 -15.35 5.01 5.21
C VAL A 316 -14.12 4.88 4.32
N ARG A 317 -14.26 4.19 3.16
CA ARG A 317 -13.15 4.00 2.21
C ARG A 317 -12.64 5.31 1.60
N GLN A 318 -13.55 6.27 1.38
CA GLN A 318 -13.21 7.59 0.86
C GLN A 318 -12.81 8.60 1.96
N GLY A 319 -12.73 8.19 3.22
CA GLY A 319 -12.39 9.08 4.33
C GLY A 319 -13.53 10.02 4.77
N LEU A 320 -14.73 9.89 4.18
CA LEU A 320 -15.93 10.68 4.51
C LEU A 320 -16.60 10.11 5.77
N THR A 321 -15.87 10.14 6.87
CA THR A 321 -16.24 9.45 8.11
C THR A 321 -17.46 10.05 8.81
N LYS A 322 -17.69 11.37 8.66
CA LYS A 322 -18.88 12.03 9.22
C LYS A 322 -20.15 11.59 8.51
N GLU A 323 -20.08 11.45 7.21
CA GLU A 323 -21.15 10.97 6.34
C GLU A 323 -21.47 9.50 6.65
N ALA A 324 -20.46 8.67 6.85
CA ALA A 324 -20.64 7.28 7.27
C ALA A 324 -21.39 7.17 8.62
N LEU A 325 -21.05 8.03 9.60
CA LEU A 325 -21.78 8.11 10.86
C LEU A 325 -23.21 8.65 10.69
N GLY A 326 -23.42 9.54 9.71
CA GLY A 326 -24.75 10.03 9.31
C GLY A 326 -25.67 8.91 8.83
N VAL A 327 -25.14 7.96 8.07
CA VAL A 327 -25.91 6.77 7.62
C VAL A 327 -26.33 5.90 8.82
N LEU A 328 -25.49 5.74 9.84
CA LEU A 328 -25.88 5.02 11.06
C LEU A 328 -27.04 5.69 11.76
N ASN A 329 -26.99 7.04 11.92
CA ASN A 329 -28.10 7.78 12.54
C ASN A 329 -29.39 7.59 11.72
N LEU A 330 -29.31 7.67 10.39
CA LEU A 330 -30.45 7.43 9.52
C LEU A 330 -31.04 6.00 9.69
N MET A 331 -30.19 4.99 9.84
CA MET A 331 -30.64 3.61 10.12
C MET A 331 -31.40 3.54 11.43
N LEU A 332 -30.88 4.14 12.49
CA LEU A 332 -31.48 4.15 13.81
C LEU A 332 -32.82 4.90 13.81
N ASP A 333 -32.89 6.06 13.14
CA ASP A 333 -34.09 6.88 13.01
C ASP A 333 -35.18 6.17 12.20
N SER A 334 -34.78 5.39 11.18
CA SER A 334 -35.68 4.56 10.36
C SER A 334 -36.06 3.23 11.01
N GLY A 335 -35.57 2.95 12.22
CA GLY A 335 -35.85 1.71 12.96
C GLY A 335 -35.09 0.48 12.44
N ILE A 336 -34.13 0.67 11.55
CA ILE A 336 -33.25 -0.41 11.04
C ILE A 336 -32.22 -0.71 12.12
N ARG A 337 -32.12 -1.97 12.54
CA ARG A 337 -31.09 -2.39 13.49
C ARG A 337 -29.75 -2.60 12.77
N PRO A 338 -28.70 -1.82 13.14
CA PRO A 338 -27.35 -2.04 12.63
C PRO A 338 -26.92 -3.48 12.86
N ASP A 339 -26.42 -4.11 11.84
CA ASP A 339 -25.83 -5.45 11.87
C ASP A 339 -24.31 -5.40 12.09
N ARG A 340 -23.66 -6.54 11.96
CA ARG A 340 -22.22 -6.67 12.07
C ARG A 340 -21.46 -5.82 11.05
N ILE A 341 -21.96 -5.72 9.82
CA ILE A 341 -21.30 -4.99 8.73
C ILE A 341 -21.42 -3.49 8.99
N SER A 342 -22.62 -3.03 9.38
CA SER A 342 -22.82 -1.64 9.82
C SER A 342 -21.84 -1.24 10.92
N MET A 343 -21.69 -2.11 11.94
CA MET A 343 -20.82 -1.81 13.08
C MET A 343 -19.34 -1.77 12.71
N LEU A 344 -18.88 -2.60 11.75
CA LEU A 344 -17.52 -2.50 11.25
C LEU A 344 -17.24 -1.13 10.61
N SER A 345 -18.14 -0.66 9.74
CA SER A 345 -18.00 0.66 9.10
C SER A 345 -17.98 1.80 10.13
N VAL A 346 -18.86 1.72 11.12
CA VAL A 346 -18.93 2.75 12.19
C VAL A 346 -17.70 2.73 13.09
N ILE A 347 -17.23 1.57 13.51
CA ILE A 347 -16.02 1.45 14.33
C ILE A 347 -14.81 1.98 13.55
N SER A 348 -14.70 1.64 12.25
CA SER A 348 -13.65 2.16 11.38
C SER A 348 -13.71 3.68 11.24
N SER A 349 -14.92 4.27 11.13
CA SER A 349 -15.10 5.73 11.14
C SER A 349 -14.63 6.35 12.46
N CYS A 350 -14.95 5.74 13.60
CA CYS A 350 -14.50 6.20 14.92
C CYS A 350 -12.98 6.11 15.05
N SER A 351 -12.37 5.07 14.48
CA SER A 351 -10.93 4.87 14.43
C SER A 351 -10.23 5.99 13.63
N GLN A 352 -10.71 6.28 12.42
CA GLN A 352 -10.14 7.34 11.57
C GLN A 352 -10.30 8.74 12.19
N LEU A 353 -11.45 9.01 12.83
CA LEU A 353 -11.70 10.27 13.54
C LEU A 353 -10.98 10.37 14.89
N ARG A 354 -10.34 9.29 15.35
CA ARG A 354 -9.75 9.17 16.70
C ARG A 354 -10.74 9.56 17.82
N ASN A 355 -12.04 9.26 17.62
CA ASN A 355 -13.12 9.68 18.52
C ASN A 355 -13.47 8.60 19.54
N ASN A 356 -12.81 8.68 20.71
CA ASN A 356 -12.99 7.72 21.80
C ASN A 356 -14.43 7.69 22.39
N LEU A 357 -15.18 8.81 22.36
CA LEU A 357 -16.55 8.84 22.92
C LEU A 357 -17.51 8.02 22.07
N TRP A 358 -17.51 8.24 20.77
CA TRP A 358 -18.30 7.47 19.81
C TRP A 358 -17.85 6.00 19.80
N GLY A 359 -16.54 5.77 19.81
CA GLY A 359 -15.98 4.41 19.90
C GLY A 359 -16.47 3.62 21.13
N LYS A 360 -16.55 4.25 22.30
CA LYS A 360 -17.12 3.63 23.49
C LYS A 360 -18.61 3.31 23.35
N SER A 361 -19.38 4.19 22.71
CA SER A 361 -20.80 3.96 22.44
C SER A 361 -21.01 2.78 21.50
N CYS A 362 -20.20 2.70 20.44
CA CYS A 362 -20.18 1.57 19.50
C CYS A 362 -19.79 0.26 20.19
N HIS A 363 -18.76 0.27 21.02
CA HIS A 363 -18.36 -0.90 21.81
C HIS A 363 -19.49 -1.34 22.76
N GLY A 364 -20.19 -0.38 23.41
CA GLY A 364 -21.36 -0.69 24.22
C GLY A 364 -22.51 -1.30 23.42
N TYR A 365 -22.72 -0.91 22.18
CA TYR A 365 -23.68 -1.55 21.26
C TYR A 365 -23.27 -2.96 20.88
N VAL A 366 -22.00 -3.14 20.54
CA VAL A 366 -21.41 -4.48 20.23
C VAL A 366 -21.65 -5.46 21.38
N LEU A 367 -21.35 -5.06 22.61
CA LEU A 367 -21.56 -5.91 23.81
C LEU A 367 -23.04 -6.25 24.04
N ARG A 368 -23.95 -5.27 23.88
CA ARG A 368 -25.39 -5.51 24.09
C ARG A 368 -26.01 -6.45 23.06
N ASN A 369 -25.45 -6.52 21.85
CA ASN A 369 -25.98 -7.36 20.77
C ASN A 369 -25.18 -8.67 20.59
N GLY A 370 -24.17 -8.94 21.44
CA GLY A 370 -23.38 -10.15 21.39
C GLY A 370 -22.45 -10.24 20.18
N PHE A 371 -22.04 -9.10 19.60
CA PHE A 371 -21.15 -9.08 18.44
C PHE A 371 -19.68 -9.27 18.80
N GLU A 372 -19.34 -9.29 20.09
CA GLU A 372 -17.98 -9.57 20.59
C GLU A 372 -17.51 -11.02 20.32
N CYS A 373 -18.39 -11.90 19.91
CA CYS A 373 -18.02 -13.25 19.48
C CYS A 373 -17.37 -13.29 18.07
N TRP A 374 -17.35 -12.17 17.37
CA TRP A 374 -16.78 -12.06 16.02
C TRP A 374 -15.39 -11.43 16.03
N ASP A 375 -14.38 -12.18 15.61
CA ASP A 375 -12.97 -11.75 15.61
C ASP A 375 -12.75 -10.43 14.84
N ASN A 376 -13.44 -10.23 13.71
CA ASN A 376 -13.33 -9.01 12.91
C ASN A 376 -13.83 -7.75 13.64
N ILE A 377 -14.88 -7.87 14.43
CA ILE A 377 -15.37 -6.74 15.26
C ILE A 377 -14.36 -6.42 16.38
N CYS A 378 -13.84 -7.47 17.03
CA CYS A 378 -12.83 -7.29 18.07
C CYS A 378 -11.55 -6.65 17.49
N ASN A 379 -11.10 -7.08 16.32
CA ASN A 379 -9.94 -6.47 15.64
C ASN A 379 -10.17 -4.99 15.30
N ALA A 380 -11.36 -4.65 14.80
CA ALA A 380 -11.71 -3.26 14.53
C ALA A 380 -11.78 -2.41 15.81
N LEU A 381 -12.28 -2.97 16.93
CA LEU A 381 -12.28 -2.29 18.23
C LEU A 381 -10.86 -2.11 18.77
N ILE A 382 -9.98 -3.10 18.62
CA ILE A 382 -8.57 -3.00 19.00
C ILE A 382 -7.92 -1.84 18.23
N ASP A 383 -8.03 -1.85 16.89
CA ASP A 383 -7.49 -0.77 16.04
C ASP A 383 -8.02 0.61 16.48
N MET A 384 -9.33 0.74 16.68
CA MET A 384 -9.95 1.97 17.10
C MET A 384 -9.42 2.46 18.46
N TYR A 385 -9.28 1.58 19.46
CA TYR A 385 -8.76 1.98 20.76
C TYR A 385 -7.27 2.31 20.73
N MET A 386 -6.47 1.61 19.93
CA MET A 386 -5.06 1.93 19.72
C MET A 386 -4.90 3.33 19.11
N LYS A 387 -5.63 3.64 18.03
CA LYS A 387 -5.63 4.98 17.39
C LYS A 387 -6.17 6.10 18.30
N CYS A 388 -7.02 5.76 19.26
CA CYS A 388 -7.50 6.69 20.29
C CYS A 388 -6.55 6.79 21.50
N HIS A 389 -5.34 6.25 21.45
CA HIS A 389 -4.37 6.21 22.57
C HIS A 389 -4.94 5.56 23.84
N ARG A 390 -5.74 4.49 23.67
CA ARG A 390 -6.37 3.72 24.77
C ARG A 390 -5.90 2.27 24.76
N GLN A 391 -4.62 2.10 24.80
CA GLN A 391 -3.94 0.80 24.73
C GLN A 391 -4.45 -0.20 25.78
N ASP A 392 -4.63 0.23 27.04
CA ASP A 392 -5.17 -0.62 28.11
C ASP A 392 -6.52 -1.27 27.74
N THR A 393 -7.37 -0.54 27.03
CA THR A 393 -8.68 -1.04 26.60
C THR A 393 -8.54 -1.98 25.43
N ALA A 394 -7.66 -1.70 24.49
CA ALA A 394 -7.34 -2.58 23.37
C ALA A 394 -6.80 -3.92 23.86
N PHE A 395 -5.86 -3.91 24.83
CA PHE A 395 -5.32 -5.10 25.45
C PHE A 395 -6.37 -5.93 26.18
N ARG A 396 -7.29 -5.30 26.91
CA ARG A 396 -8.37 -6.05 27.57
C ARG A 396 -9.28 -6.79 26.58
N ILE A 397 -9.49 -6.20 25.39
CA ILE A 397 -10.25 -6.87 24.32
C ILE A 397 -9.41 -8.03 23.79
N PHE A 398 -8.13 -7.78 23.46
CA PHE A 398 -7.20 -8.79 22.98
C PHE A 398 -7.10 -9.98 23.93
N ASP A 399 -6.94 -9.75 25.22
CA ASP A 399 -6.82 -10.82 26.23
C ASP A 399 -8.08 -11.67 26.35
N ARG A 400 -9.27 -11.06 26.18
CA ARG A 400 -10.55 -11.75 26.26
C ARG A 400 -10.89 -12.57 25.02
N MET A 401 -10.25 -12.31 23.90
CA MET A 401 -10.48 -13.07 22.67
C MET A 401 -10.05 -14.52 22.86
N SER A 402 -10.97 -15.45 22.61
CA SER A 402 -10.70 -16.89 22.66
C SER A 402 -9.84 -17.37 21.50
N ASN A 403 -9.95 -16.71 20.34
CA ASN A 403 -9.19 -17.02 19.14
C ASN A 403 -8.41 -15.76 18.71
N LYS A 404 -7.09 -15.80 18.86
CA LYS A 404 -6.19 -14.72 18.44
C LYS A 404 -5.58 -15.10 17.10
N THR A 405 -6.14 -14.55 16.04
CA THR A 405 -5.64 -14.75 14.67
C THR A 405 -4.41 -13.87 14.40
N VAL A 406 -3.66 -14.17 13.34
CA VAL A 406 -2.54 -13.33 12.89
C VAL A 406 -2.99 -11.87 12.66
N VAL A 407 -4.22 -11.65 12.19
CA VAL A 407 -4.80 -10.31 12.03
C VAL A 407 -4.93 -9.58 13.36
N THR A 408 -5.36 -10.29 14.42
CA THR A 408 -5.49 -9.73 15.76
C THR A 408 -4.13 -9.25 16.30
N TRP A 409 -3.10 -10.08 16.14
CA TRP A 409 -1.73 -9.73 16.53
C TRP A 409 -1.19 -8.55 15.74
N ASN A 410 -1.38 -8.56 14.41
CA ASN A 410 -0.97 -7.44 13.55
C ASN A 410 -1.66 -6.12 13.93
N SER A 411 -2.93 -6.15 14.38
CA SER A 411 -3.63 -4.95 14.83
C SER A 411 -3.00 -4.33 16.09
N ILE A 412 -2.51 -5.17 17.00
CA ILE A 412 -1.80 -4.70 18.20
C ILE A 412 -0.41 -4.13 17.81
N VAL A 413 0.35 -4.85 16.99
CA VAL A 413 1.68 -4.40 16.55
C VAL A 413 1.57 -3.06 15.81
N ALA A 414 0.65 -2.95 14.85
CA ALA A 414 0.40 -1.71 14.11
C ALA A 414 -0.02 -0.57 15.04
N GLY A 415 -0.86 -0.87 16.03
CA GLY A 415 -1.30 0.12 17.00
C GLY A 415 -0.17 0.67 17.89
N TYR A 416 0.79 -0.16 18.30
CA TYR A 416 1.99 0.31 19.01
C TYR A 416 2.84 1.22 18.12
N ILE A 417 3.02 0.84 16.86
CA ILE A 417 3.79 1.62 15.88
C ILE A 417 3.13 3.01 15.69
N GLU A 418 1.80 3.08 15.48
CA GLU A 418 1.10 4.36 15.34
C GLU A 418 1.20 5.25 16.60
N ASN A 419 1.45 4.67 17.77
CA ASN A 419 1.66 5.40 19.01
C ASN A 419 3.15 5.73 19.28
N GLY A 420 4.07 5.37 18.39
CA GLY A 420 5.50 5.62 18.53
C GLY A 420 6.23 4.67 19.51
N GLU A 421 5.61 3.54 19.85
CA GLU A 421 6.14 2.57 20.81
C GLU A 421 6.73 1.35 20.08
N VAL A 422 7.82 1.57 19.34
CA VAL A 422 8.44 0.54 18.49
C VAL A 422 8.98 -0.63 19.28
N ASP A 423 9.52 -0.40 20.48
CA ASP A 423 10.02 -1.47 21.35
C ASP A 423 8.90 -2.43 21.78
N ALA A 424 7.73 -1.88 22.15
CA ALA A 424 6.57 -2.69 22.51
C ALA A 424 5.98 -3.44 21.30
N ALA A 425 6.02 -2.81 20.12
CA ALA A 425 5.65 -3.46 18.86
C ALA A 425 6.57 -4.65 18.57
N TRP A 426 7.88 -4.47 18.78
CA TRP A 426 8.88 -5.52 18.58
C TRP A 426 8.66 -6.70 19.54
N GLU A 427 8.53 -6.45 20.84
CA GLU A 427 8.25 -7.49 21.82
C GLU A 427 6.97 -8.27 21.49
N THR A 428 5.92 -7.56 21.08
CA THR A 428 4.67 -8.18 20.67
C THR A 428 4.85 -9.03 19.41
N PHE A 429 5.60 -8.54 18.43
CA PHE A 429 5.91 -9.28 17.21
C PHE A 429 6.71 -10.55 17.50
N GLU A 430 7.69 -10.52 18.40
CA GLU A 430 8.46 -11.70 18.77
C GLU A 430 7.59 -12.79 19.40
N THR A 431 6.61 -12.40 20.24
CA THR A 431 5.71 -13.32 20.92
C THR A 431 4.61 -13.91 20.04
N MET A 432 4.45 -13.43 18.79
CA MET A 432 3.45 -13.95 17.85
C MET A 432 3.70 -15.44 17.55
N PRO A 433 2.68 -16.31 17.70
CA PRO A 433 2.82 -17.75 17.41
C PRO A 433 3.07 -18.05 15.94
N GLU A 434 2.41 -17.31 15.05
CA GLU A 434 2.53 -17.42 13.60
C GLU A 434 2.70 -16.04 13.02
N LYS A 435 3.63 -15.89 12.06
CA LYS A 435 3.93 -14.64 11.38
C LYS A 435 3.68 -14.80 9.87
N ASN A 436 2.88 -13.92 9.29
CA ASN A 436 2.69 -13.86 7.85
C ASN A 436 3.45 -12.68 7.23
N ILE A 437 3.40 -12.56 5.91
CA ILE A 437 4.04 -11.47 5.17
C ILE A 437 3.64 -10.08 5.70
N VAL A 438 2.37 -9.89 6.10
CA VAL A 438 1.88 -8.61 6.63
C VAL A 438 2.55 -8.30 7.98
N SER A 439 2.72 -9.31 8.86
CA SER A 439 3.40 -9.12 10.14
C SER A 439 4.84 -8.62 9.96
N TRP A 440 5.57 -9.24 9.04
CA TRP A 440 6.94 -8.85 8.72
C TRP A 440 7.01 -7.45 8.10
N ASN A 441 6.13 -7.17 7.12
CA ASN A 441 6.08 -5.85 6.46
C ASN A 441 5.73 -4.74 7.44
N THR A 442 4.85 -4.99 8.39
CA THR A 442 4.45 -4.02 9.41
C THR A 442 5.65 -3.61 10.28
N ILE A 443 6.42 -4.57 10.77
CA ILE A 443 7.57 -4.27 11.64
C ILE A 443 8.74 -3.68 10.86
N ILE A 444 9.05 -4.20 9.67
CA ILE A 444 10.10 -3.65 8.80
C ILE A 444 9.77 -2.20 8.43
N GLY A 445 8.52 -1.93 8.05
CA GLY A 445 8.06 -0.59 7.72
C GLY A 445 8.19 0.39 8.89
N ALA A 446 7.84 -0.05 10.09
CA ALA A 446 8.00 0.75 11.31
C ALA A 446 9.46 1.12 11.60
N LEU A 447 10.36 0.14 11.53
CA LEU A 447 11.80 0.38 11.73
C LEU A 447 12.36 1.37 10.71
N VAL A 448 11.90 1.29 9.46
CA VAL A 448 12.29 2.24 8.41
C VAL A 448 11.76 3.66 8.70
N GLN A 449 10.53 3.80 9.17
CA GLN A 449 9.94 5.09 9.55
C GLN A 449 10.67 5.75 10.73
N GLU A 450 11.09 4.95 11.71
CA GLU A 450 11.88 5.42 12.85
C GLU A 450 13.39 5.58 12.55
N SER A 451 13.76 5.46 11.27
CA SER A 451 15.16 5.57 10.81
C SER A 451 16.11 4.50 11.39
N MET A 452 15.58 3.38 11.84
CA MET A 452 16.33 2.20 12.31
C MET A 452 16.62 1.26 11.13
N PHE A 453 17.43 1.75 10.19
CA PHE A 453 17.61 1.09 8.89
C PHE A 453 18.41 -0.21 8.97
N GLU A 454 19.40 -0.29 9.85
CA GLU A 454 20.23 -1.50 10.03
C GLU A 454 19.41 -2.62 10.64
N GLU A 455 18.58 -2.31 11.62
CA GLU A 455 17.67 -3.23 12.28
C GLU A 455 16.60 -3.74 11.29
N ALA A 456 16.07 -2.86 10.44
CA ALA A 456 15.13 -3.27 9.39
C ALA A 456 15.73 -4.32 8.44
N ILE A 457 17.01 -4.16 8.08
CA ILE A 457 17.73 -5.13 7.23
C ILE A 457 17.98 -6.44 7.98
N GLU A 458 18.28 -6.41 9.28
CA GLU A 458 18.45 -7.63 10.08
C GLU A 458 17.13 -8.41 10.20
N VAL A 459 16.03 -7.71 10.42
CA VAL A 459 14.69 -8.32 10.44
C VAL A 459 14.35 -8.97 9.11
N PHE A 460 14.68 -8.32 8.02
CA PHE A 460 14.51 -8.89 6.68
C PHE A 460 15.35 -10.17 6.46
N ARG A 461 16.59 -10.20 6.94
CA ARG A 461 17.41 -11.41 6.89
C ARG A 461 16.78 -12.54 7.70
N SER A 462 16.23 -12.21 8.87
CA SER A 462 15.50 -13.17 9.71
C SER A 462 14.26 -13.71 9.00
N MET A 463 13.51 -12.85 8.31
CA MET A 463 12.38 -13.24 7.48
C MET A 463 12.79 -14.21 6.36
N GLN A 464 13.90 -13.94 5.68
CA GLN A 464 14.39 -14.82 4.60
C GLN A 464 14.82 -16.20 5.08
N SER A 465 15.16 -16.35 6.36
CA SER A 465 15.51 -17.64 6.95
C SER A 465 14.30 -18.55 7.19
N GLN A 466 13.07 -18.04 7.00
CA GLN A 466 11.82 -18.80 7.15
C GLN A 466 11.31 -19.23 5.77
N ASP A 467 11.40 -20.54 5.49
CA ASP A 467 10.99 -21.12 4.19
C ASP A 467 9.51 -20.92 3.81
N SER A 468 8.67 -20.50 4.78
CA SER A 468 7.22 -20.37 4.60
C SER A 468 6.75 -18.99 4.12
N VAL A 469 7.63 -17.97 4.08
CA VAL A 469 7.25 -16.58 3.77
C VAL A 469 7.82 -16.16 2.43
N ILE A 470 6.95 -15.87 1.48
CA ILE A 470 7.34 -15.35 0.17
C ILE A 470 7.44 -13.83 0.26
N VAL A 471 8.61 -13.30 -0.07
CA VAL A 471 8.87 -11.84 -0.11
C VAL A 471 8.07 -11.21 -1.24
N ASP A 472 7.37 -10.13 -0.95
CA ASP A 472 6.57 -9.37 -1.90
C ASP A 472 7.21 -8.00 -2.27
N GLY A 473 6.56 -7.27 -3.18
CA GLY A 473 7.01 -5.93 -3.59
C GLY A 473 7.02 -4.91 -2.44
N VAL A 474 6.10 -5.03 -1.46
CA VAL A 474 6.03 -4.12 -0.30
C VAL A 474 7.24 -4.29 0.61
N THR A 475 7.64 -5.53 0.89
CA THR A 475 8.87 -5.83 1.61
C THR A 475 10.07 -5.19 0.89
N MET A 476 10.15 -5.40 -0.44
CA MET A 476 11.28 -4.90 -1.22
C MET A 476 11.34 -3.37 -1.26
N MET A 477 10.18 -2.68 -1.30
CA MET A 477 10.13 -1.22 -1.18
C MET A 477 10.70 -0.73 0.16
N SER A 478 10.28 -1.33 1.27
CA SER A 478 10.77 -0.95 2.61
C SER A 478 12.28 -1.17 2.74
N ILE A 479 12.79 -2.30 2.26
CA ILE A 479 14.22 -2.62 2.32
C ILE A 479 15.04 -1.76 1.34
N ALA A 480 14.51 -1.45 0.17
CA ALA A 480 15.14 -0.52 -0.78
C ALA A 480 15.24 0.89 -0.18
N SER A 481 14.18 1.37 0.50
CA SER A 481 14.22 2.65 1.22
C SER A 481 15.32 2.66 2.31
N ALA A 482 15.37 1.64 3.17
CA ALA A 482 16.42 1.52 4.20
C ALA A 482 17.82 1.49 3.57
N CYS A 483 18.00 0.71 2.50
CA CYS A 483 19.27 0.63 1.77
C CYS A 483 19.71 1.98 1.19
N GLY A 484 18.77 2.73 0.61
CA GLY A 484 19.01 4.07 0.07
C GLY A 484 19.51 5.04 1.16
N HIS A 485 18.89 5.01 2.34
CA HIS A 485 19.31 5.85 3.47
C HIS A 485 20.71 5.48 3.96
N LEU A 486 21.03 4.19 4.03
CA LEU A 486 22.38 3.74 4.39
C LEU A 486 23.43 4.00 3.29
N GLY A 487 23.02 4.25 2.07
CA GLY A 487 23.94 4.43 0.93
C GLY A 487 24.71 3.17 0.56
N ALA A 488 24.19 1.98 0.85
CA ALA A 488 24.84 0.68 0.70
C ALA A 488 24.70 0.12 -0.70
N LEU A 489 25.52 0.54 -1.65
CA LEU A 489 25.40 0.18 -3.07
C LEU A 489 25.45 -1.32 -3.35
N ASP A 490 26.30 -2.08 -2.66
CA ASP A 490 26.38 -3.53 -2.86
C ASP A 490 25.07 -4.22 -2.45
N LEU A 491 24.45 -3.74 -1.38
CA LEU A 491 23.12 -4.20 -0.98
C LEU A 491 22.05 -3.79 -2.00
N ALA A 492 22.12 -2.56 -2.53
CA ALA A 492 21.20 -2.10 -3.56
C ALA A 492 21.23 -2.99 -4.81
N LYS A 493 22.42 -3.34 -5.29
CA LYS A 493 22.61 -4.27 -6.42
C LYS A 493 22.09 -5.67 -6.11
N TRP A 494 22.27 -6.14 -4.88
CA TRP A 494 21.73 -7.41 -4.44
C TRP A 494 20.20 -7.40 -4.38
N ILE A 495 19.59 -6.31 -3.87
CA ILE A 495 18.12 -6.11 -3.84
C ILE A 495 17.55 -6.19 -5.25
N TYR A 496 18.12 -5.46 -6.19
CA TYR A 496 17.68 -5.46 -7.59
C TYR A 496 17.79 -6.84 -8.22
N TYR A 497 18.93 -7.51 -8.05
CA TYR A 497 19.12 -8.90 -8.50
C TYR A 497 18.11 -9.86 -7.87
N TYR A 498 17.79 -9.68 -6.58
CA TYR A 498 16.80 -10.51 -5.88
C TYR A 498 15.40 -10.36 -6.48
N ILE A 499 14.98 -9.13 -6.79
CA ILE A 499 13.71 -8.82 -7.45
C ILE A 499 13.61 -9.52 -8.80
N GLU A 500 14.64 -9.38 -9.65
CA GLU A 500 14.69 -10.02 -10.97
C GLU A 500 14.66 -11.55 -10.87
N LYS A 501 15.49 -12.12 -10.00
CA LYS A 501 15.60 -13.57 -9.84
C LYS A 501 14.32 -14.23 -9.37
N ASN A 502 13.57 -13.59 -8.50
CA ASN A 502 12.32 -14.14 -7.94
C ASN A 502 11.08 -13.72 -8.74
N GLY A 503 11.24 -12.99 -9.83
CA GLY A 503 10.12 -12.58 -10.69
C GLY A 503 9.13 -11.64 -9.99
N ILE A 504 9.60 -10.84 -9.03
CA ILE A 504 8.76 -9.83 -8.37
C ILE A 504 8.41 -8.76 -9.40
N GLN A 505 7.13 -8.54 -9.60
CA GLN A 505 6.64 -7.61 -10.62
C GLN A 505 7.11 -6.19 -10.30
N LEU A 506 7.80 -5.58 -11.26
CA LEU A 506 8.26 -4.20 -11.17
C LEU A 506 7.10 -3.26 -11.56
N ASP A 507 6.30 -2.89 -10.58
CA ASP A 507 5.29 -1.84 -10.73
C ASP A 507 5.93 -0.44 -10.61
N VAL A 508 5.15 0.60 -10.90
CA VAL A 508 5.64 1.99 -10.86
C VAL A 508 6.15 2.38 -9.47
N ARG A 509 5.51 1.90 -8.40
CA ARG A 509 5.86 2.23 -7.01
C ARG A 509 7.20 1.62 -6.61
N LEU A 510 7.39 0.32 -6.86
CA LEU A 510 8.66 -0.36 -6.60
C LEU A 510 9.76 0.24 -7.47
N GLY A 511 9.49 0.51 -8.76
CA GLY A 511 10.42 1.14 -9.68
C GLY A 511 10.89 2.51 -9.19
N THR A 512 9.96 3.36 -8.75
CA THR A 512 10.26 4.69 -8.18
C THR A 512 11.14 4.57 -6.94
N THR A 513 10.83 3.63 -6.04
CA THR A 513 11.64 3.37 -4.83
C THR A 513 13.06 2.90 -5.18
N LEU A 514 13.20 2.05 -6.19
CA LEU A 514 14.52 1.59 -6.65
C LEU A 514 15.33 2.71 -7.31
N ILE A 515 14.69 3.60 -8.07
CA ILE A 515 15.33 4.79 -8.64
C ILE A 515 15.89 5.66 -7.51
N ASP A 516 15.09 5.92 -6.47
CA ASP A 516 15.53 6.67 -5.29
C ASP A 516 16.66 5.95 -4.54
N MET A 517 16.53 4.65 -4.32
CA MET A 517 17.58 3.83 -3.69
C MET A 517 18.93 3.96 -4.42
N PHE A 518 18.95 3.73 -5.73
CA PHE A 518 20.20 3.83 -6.50
C PHE A 518 20.72 5.26 -6.56
N SER A 519 19.85 6.25 -6.63
CA SER A 519 20.20 7.67 -6.54
C SER A 519 20.95 7.96 -5.24
N ARG A 520 20.37 7.53 -4.10
CA ARG A 520 20.97 7.71 -2.77
C ARG A 520 22.25 6.89 -2.55
N CYS A 521 22.39 5.76 -3.23
CA CYS A 521 23.59 4.93 -3.21
C CYS A 521 24.67 5.43 -4.18
N GLY A 522 24.43 6.50 -4.96
CA GLY A 522 25.39 7.08 -5.89
C GLY A 522 25.65 6.23 -7.13
N ASP A 523 24.59 5.66 -7.68
CA ASP A 523 24.60 4.94 -8.96
C ASP A 523 23.48 5.47 -9.87
N PRO A 524 23.64 6.68 -10.43
CA PRO A 524 22.62 7.30 -11.27
C PRO A 524 22.38 6.54 -12.57
N GLU A 525 23.34 5.77 -13.04
CA GLU A 525 23.20 4.96 -14.26
C GLU A 525 22.19 3.83 -14.05
N SER A 526 22.31 3.10 -12.94
CA SER A 526 21.32 2.06 -12.57
C SER A 526 19.95 2.67 -12.32
N ALA A 527 19.86 3.85 -11.67
CA ALA A 527 18.60 4.56 -11.48
C ALA A 527 17.92 4.89 -12.82
N MET A 528 18.66 5.42 -13.78
CA MET A 528 18.12 5.72 -15.11
C MET A 528 17.79 4.47 -15.93
N SER A 529 18.54 3.39 -15.77
CA SER A 529 18.22 2.11 -16.41
C SER A 529 16.84 1.60 -15.97
N ILE A 530 16.56 1.66 -14.67
CA ILE A 530 15.25 1.27 -14.10
C ILE A 530 14.16 2.22 -14.61
N PHE A 531 14.38 3.53 -14.56
CA PHE A 531 13.43 4.51 -15.09
C PHE A 531 13.07 4.22 -16.55
N ASN A 532 14.07 3.88 -17.38
CA ASN A 532 13.85 3.57 -18.80
C ASN A 532 13.11 2.23 -19.01
N SER A 533 13.23 1.29 -18.08
CA SER A 533 12.54 0.00 -18.15
C SER A 533 11.06 0.05 -17.77
N LEU A 534 10.62 1.10 -17.07
CA LEU A 534 9.22 1.27 -16.68
C LEU A 534 8.34 1.51 -17.90
N THR A 535 7.33 0.67 -18.08
CA THR A 535 6.37 0.76 -19.19
C THR A 535 5.38 1.91 -19.02
N ASN A 536 5.00 2.19 -17.78
CA ASN A 536 4.18 3.33 -17.42
C ASN A 536 4.96 4.20 -16.42
N ARG A 537 5.05 5.51 -16.66
CA ARG A 537 5.78 6.45 -15.83
C ARG A 537 4.82 7.51 -15.33
N ASP A 538 4.53 7.49 -14.05
CA ASP A 538 3.75 8.54 -13.41
C ASP A 538 4.63 9.73 -13.00
N VAL A 539 4.01 10.78 -12.49
CA VAL A 539 4.71 11.99 -12.02
C VAL A 539 5.77 11.64 -10.97
N SER A 540 5.52 10.65 -10.11
CA SER A 540 6.46 10.24 -9.06
C SER A 540 7.74 9.61 -9.64
N ALA A 541 7.63 8.78 -10.69
CA ALA A 541 8.78 8.19 -11.36
C ALA A 541 9.65 9.26 -12.06
N TRP A 542 9.03 10.23 -12.71
CA TRP A 542 9.75 11.38 -13.30
C TRP A 542 10.44 12.20 -12.23
N THR A 543 9.75 12.48 -11.13
CA THR A 543 10.29 13.22 -9.99
C THR A 543 11.55 12.55 -9.44
N ALA A 544 11.49 11.21 -9.22
CA ALA A 544 12.63 10.44 -8.75
C ALA A 544 13.82 10.47 -9.73
N ALA A 545 13.55 10.38 -11.04
CA ALA A 545 14.60 10.46 -12.06
C ALA A 545 15.25 11.85 -12.13
N ILE A 546 14.45 12.93 -12.10
CA ILE A 546 14.94 14.32 -12.03
C ILE A 546 15.80 14.54 -10.80
N GLY A 547 15.32 14.08 -9.63
CA GLY A 547 16.04 14.13 -8.36
C GLY A 547 17.37 13.35 -8.41
N ALA A 548 17.36 12.16 -9.03
CA ALA A 548 18.57 11.34 -9.20
C ALA A 548 19.65 12.08 -9.99
N MET A 549 19.26 12.74 -11.10
CA MET A 549 20.20 13.52 -11.90
C MET A 549 20.67 14.79 -11.19
N ALA A 550 19.80 15.47 -10.45
CA ALA A 550 20.15 16.62 -9.63
C ALA A 550 21.19 16.27 -8.55
N MET A 551 20.99 15.14 -7.86
CA MET A 551 21.94 14.63 -6.84
C MET A 551 23.27 14.15 -7.43
N ALA A 552 23.25 13.61 -8.63
CA ALA A 552 24.47 13.22 -9.34
C ALA A 552 25.28 14.43 -9.85
N GLY A 553 24.73 15.66 -9.75
CA GLY A 553 25.35 16.88 -10.26
C GLY A 553 25.20 17.06 -11.78
N ASN A 554 24.31 16.27 -12.42
CA ASN A 554 24.00 16.39 -13.84
C ASN A 554 22.76 17.26 -14.03
N ALA A 555 22.93 18.55 -13.81
CA ALA A 555 21.84 19.53 -13.85
C ALA A 555 21.18 19.63 -15.23
N GLU A 556 21.96 19.57 -16.31
CA GLU A 556 21.45 19.65 -17.68
C GLU A 556 20.48 18.50 -17.96
N ARG A 557 20.89 17.25 -17.64
CA ARG A 557 20.04 16.07 -17.83
C ARG A 557 18.77 16.11 -16.96
N ALA A 558 18.86 16.65 -15.74
CA ALA A 558 17.68 16.82 -14.88
C ALA A 558 16.66 17.78 -15.51
N ILE A 559 17.11 18.88 -16.11
CA ILE A 559 16.24 19.84 -16.80
C ILE A 559 15.68 19.27 -18.11
N GLU A 560 16.48 18.49 -18.85
CA GLU A 560 15.96 17.76 -20.02
C GLU A 560 14.82 16.82 -19.63
N LEU A 561 14.98 16.02 -18.56
CA LEU A 561 13.92 15.13 -18.06
C LEU A 561 12.67 15.90 -17.63
N PHE A 562 12.85 17.07 -17.00
CA PHE A 562 11.73 17.94 -16.64
C PHE A 562 10.94 18.38 -17.89
N ASN A 563 11.64 18.76 -18.94
CA ASN A 563 11.01 19.17 -20.22
C ASN A 563 10.37 17.96 -20.93
N GLU A 564 11.06 16.81 -20.98
CA GLU A 564 10.50 15.58 -21.56
C GLU A 564 9.18 15.16 -20.88
N MET A 565 9.09 15.29 -19.54
CA MET A 565 7.88 15.01 -18.79
C MET A 565 6.70 15.91 -19.24
N ILE A 566 6.96 17.21 -19.42
CA ILE A 566 5.96 18.19 -19.87
C ILE A 566 5.53 17.88 -21.31
N GLU A 567 6.48 17.53 -22.18
CA GLU A 567 6.22 17.18 -23.59
C GLU A 567 5.33 15.92 -23.69
N GLN A 568 5.41 15.00 -22.73
CA GLN A 568 4.53 13.84 -22.64
C GLN A 568 3.12 14.17 -22.11
N GLY A 569 2.83 15.43 -21.84
CA GLY A 569 1.52 15.90 -21.40
C GLY A 569 1.24 15.70 -19.91
N LEU A 570 2.24 15.30 -19.12
CA LEU A 570 2.11 15.18 -17.67
C LEU A 570 2.19 16.56 -17.01
N LYS A 571 1.29 16.81 -16.07
CA LYS A 571 1.28 18.07 -15.29
C LYS A 571 2.27 17.95 -14.15
N PRO A 572 3.30 18.83 -14.07
CA PRO A 572 4.21 18.84 -12.93
C PRO A 572 3.49 19.32 -11.68
N ASP A 573 3.81 18.70 -10.56
CA ASP A 573 3.41 19.14 -9.23
C ASP A 573 4.52 19.95 -8.53
N GLY A 574 4.27 20.44 -7.31
CA GLY A 574 5.25 21.19 -6.56
C GLY A 574 6.58 20.45 -6.37
N VAL A 575 6.52 19.12 -6.17
CA VAL A 575 7.71 18.29 -5.88
C VAL A 575 8.63 18.19 -7.10
N VAL A 576 8.07 18.07 -8.30
CA VAL A 576 8.85 18.10 -9.56
C VAL A 576 9.61 19.41 -9.69
N PHE A 577 8.96 20.56 -9.37
CA PHE A 577 9.61 21.87 -9.40
C PHE A 577 10.76 21.98 -8.38
N VAL A 578 10.61 21.43 -7.19
CA VAL A 578 11.71 21.37 -6.22
C VAL A 578 12.91 20.62 -6.81
N GLY A 579 12.70 19.47 -7.46
CA GLY A 579 13.75 18.71 -8.13
C GLY A 579 14.47 19.51 -9.21
N ALA A 580 13.71 20.17 -10.09
CA ALA A 580 14.24 21.00 -11.18
C ALA A 580 14.99 22.24 -10.66
N LEU A 581 14.45 22.95 -9.68
CA LEU A 581 15.12 24.12 -9.06
C LEU A 581 16.37 23.73 -8.28
N THR A 582 16.38 22.57 -7.62
CA THR A 582 17.56 22.02 -6.97
C THR A 582 18.65 21.70 -7.99
N ALA A 583 18.30 21.11 -9.13
CA ALA A 583 19.23 20.89 -10.23
C ALA A 583 19.83 22.20 -10.73
N CYS A 584 19.02 23.25 -10.91
CA CYS A 584 19.49 24.57 -11.29
C CYS A 584 20.45 25.16 -10.24
N SER A 585 20.14 25.01 -8.95
CA SER A 585 21.02 25.48 -7.86
C SER A 585 22.35 24.74 -7.84
N HIS A 586 22.35 23.44 -8.05
CA HIS A 586 23.57 22.63 -8.08
C HIS A 586 24.41 22.86 -9.35
N GLY A 587 23.78 23.19 -10.47
CA GLY A 587 24.45 23.46 -11.74
C GLY A 587 24.78 24.93 -11.99
N GLY A 588 24.35 25.85 -11.10
CA GLY A 588 24.52 27.29 -11.32
C GLY A 588 23.70 27.87 -12.45
N LEU A 589 22.60 27.22 -12.84
CA LEU A 589 21.75 27.58 -13.98
C LEU A 589 20.73 28.68 -13.60
N VAL A 590 21.23 29.86 -13.26
CA VAL A 590 20.41 30.96 -12.68
C VAL A 590 19.26 31.36 -13.57
N GLN A 591 19.53 31.54 -14.87
CA GLN A 591 18.50 32.00 -15.80
C GLN A 591 17.39 30.97 -15.97
N GLN A 592 17.75 29.71 -16.15
CA GLN A 592 16.77 28.60 -16.27
C GLN A 592 15.96 28.41 -14.95
N GLY A 593 16.62 28.54 -13.80
CA GLY A 593 15.93 28.50 -12.52
C GLY A 593 14.88 29.59 -12.35
N LYS A 594 15.19 30.83 -12.75
CA LYS A 594 14.23 31.94 -12.78
C LYS A 594 13.07 31.68 -13.73
N GLU A 595 13.33 31.12 -14.91
CA GLU A 595 12.31 30.78 -15.90
C GLU A 595 11.36 29.66 -15.38
N ILE A 596 11.93 28.61 -14.81
CA ILE A 596 11.17 27.49 -14.19
C ILE A 596 10.32 28.00 -13.05
N PHE A 597 10.89 28.78 -12.12
CA PHE A 597 10.14 29.33 -10.99
C PHE A 597 8.99 30.23 -11.43
N ASN A 598 9.21 31.10 -12.41
CA ASN A 598 8.17 31.98 -12.96
C ASN A 598 7.09 31.20 -13.74
N SER A 599 7.41 30.04 -14.28
CA SER A 599 6.45 29.20 -15.01
C SER A 599 5.48 28.44 -14.08
N MET A 600 5.84 28.24 -12.82
CA MET A 600 5.04 27.47 -11.85
C MET A 600 3.59 27.95 -11.82
N GLU A 601 3.37 29.21 -11.48
CA GLU A 601 2.04 29.78 -11.34
C GLU A 601 1.43 30.13 -12.69
N LYS A 602 2.22 30.79 -13.57
CA LYS A 602 1.71 31.38 -14.82
C LYS A 602 1.36 30.35 -15.89
N VAL A 603 2.09 29.24 -15.96
CA VAL A 603 1.94 28.21 -17.01
C VAL A 603 1.29 26.96 -16.47
N HIS A 604 1.69 26.53 -15.26
CA HIS A 604 1.28 25.23 -14.71
C HIS A 604 0.21 25.34 -13.61
N GLY A 605 -0.06 26.56 -13.12
CA GLY A 605 -1.06 26.80 -12.05
C GLY A 605 -0.65 26.25 -10.68
N VAL A 606 0.66 26.08 -10.45
CA VAL A 606 1.22 25.61 -9.19
C VAL A 606 1.73 26.81 -8.41
N SER A 607 1.11 27.11 -7.28
CA SER A 607 1.55 28.22 -6.42
C SER A 607 2.88 27.89 -5.74
N PRO A 608 3.89 28.79 -5.80
CA PRO A 608 5.16 28.56 -5.12
C PRO A 608 4.98 28.53 -3.60
N GLU A 609 5.54 27.50 -2.96
CA GLU A 609 5.60 27.33 -1.52
C GLU A 609 6.99 27.70 -0.98
N ASP A 610 7.15 27.76 0.35
CA ASP A 610 8.41 28.13 1.03
C ASP A 610 9.63 27.33 0.51
N VAL A 611 9.45 26.07 0.15
CA VAL A 611 10.50 25.20 -0.38
C VAL A 611 11.05 25.69 -1.69
N HIS A 612 10.16 26.13 -2.59
CA HIS A 612 10.53 26.67 -3.90
C HIS A 612 11.30 27.99 -3.76
N TYR A 613 10.84 28.85 -2.85
CA TYR A 613 11.58 30.08 -2.48
C TYR A 613 12.95 29.75 -1.90
N GLY A 614 13.05 28.72 -1.03
CA GLY A 614 14.31 28.24 -0.47
C GLY A 614 15.31 27.80 -1.55
N CYS A 615 14.86 27.04 -2.56
CA CYS A 615 15.70 26.62 -3.69
C CYS A 615 16.17 27.83 -4.51
N MET A 616 15.32 28.82 -4.72
CA MET A 616 15.68 30.05 -5.46
C MET A 616 16.64 30.92 -4.69
N VAL A 617 16.46 31.06 -3.38
CA VAL A 617 17.40 31.78 -2.50
C VAL A 617 18.77 31.11 -2.48
N ASP A 618 18.84 29.77 -2.43
CA ASP A 618 20.09 29.01 -2.53
C ASP A 618 20.77 29.24 -3.92
N LEU A 619 19.98 29.17 -5.01
CA LEU A 619 20.47 29.40 -6.36
C LEU A 619 21.07 30.81 -6.52
N LEU A 620 20.30 31.84 -6.13
CA LEU A 620 20.73 33.23 -6.24
C LEU A 620 21.93 33.52 -5.33
N GLY A 621 21.92 32.96 -4.13
CA GLY A 621 22.98 33.06 -3.14
C GLY A 621 24.29 32.49 -3.65
N ARG A 622 24.30 31.29 -4.22
CA ARG A 622 25.47 30.65 -4.83
C ARG A 622 26.02 31.45 -6.01
N ALA A 623 25.15 32.09 -6.75
CA ALA A 623 25.53 32.96 -7.86
C ALA A 623 26.05 34.32 -7.40
N GLY A 624 26.07 34.63 -6.09
CA GLY A 624 26.50 35.90 -5.56
C GLY A 624 25.50 37.04 -5.64
N LEU A 625 24.25 36.72 -6.02
CA LEU A 625 23.15 37.70 -6.22
C LEU A 625 22.39 37.91 -4.91
N LEU A 626 23.09 38.30 -3.80
CA LEU A 626 22.54 38.40 -2.47
C LEU A 626 21.39 39.41 -2.34
N GLU A 627 21.44 40.51 -3.04
CA GLU A 627 20.42 41.55 -3.02
C GLU A 627 19.13 41.04 -3.68
N GLU A 628 19.27 40.31 -4.80
CA GLU A 628 18.12 39.69 -5.46
C GLU A 628 17.49 38.60 -4.58
N ALA A 629 18.33 37.80 -3.90
CA ALA A 629 17.85 36.78 -2.96
C ALA A 629 17.07 37.40 -1.80
N LEU A 630 17.60 38.49 -1.21
CA LEU A 630 16.90 39.22 -0.15
C LEU A 630 15.61 39.88 -0.64
N GLN A 631 15.60 40.39 -1.89
CA GLN A 631 14.39 40.96 -2.47
C GLN A 631 13.30 39.86 -2.67
N LEU A 632 13.71 38.70 -3.20
CA LEU A 632 12.82 37.55 -3.35
C LEU A 632 12.17 37.14 -2.03
N ILE A 633 12.95 37.13 -0.92
CA ILE A 633 12.44 36.83 0.42
C ILE A 633 11.41 37.89 0.86
N LYS A 634 11.63 39.17 0.57
CA LYS A 634 10.70 40.26 0.91
C LYS A 634 9.40 40.22 0.10
N ASP A 635 9.47 39.69 -1.11
CA ASP A 635 8.34 39.61 -2.04
C ASP A 635 7.48 38.34 -1.83
N MET A 636 7.86 37.47 -0.87
CA MET A 636 7.08 36.28 -0.53
C MET A 636 5.69 36.66 -0.02
N PRO A 637 4.65 35.92 -0.43
CA PRO A 637 3.28 36.13 0.05
C PRO A 637 3.09 35.68 1.51
N THR A 638 3.96 34.79 1.99
CA THR A 638 3.97 34.21 3.34
C THR A 638 5.16 34.73 4.15
N GLU A 639 5.08 34.66 5.48
CA GLU A 639 6.23 34.98 6.32
C GLU A 639 7.36 33.96 6.10
N PRO A 640 8.59 34.40 5.75
CA PRO A 640 9.71 33.50 5.51
C PRO A 640 10.05 32.68 6.75
N ASN A 641 10.17 31.37 6.60
CA ASN A 641 10.56 30.47 7.67
C ASN A 641 12.08 30.54 7.95
N ASP A 642 12.52 29.89 9.01
CA ASP A 642 13.91 29.84 9.44
C ASP A 642 14.86 29.20 8.41
N VAL A 643 14.32 28.32 7.54
CA VAL A 643 15.09 27.62 6.49
C VAL A 643 15.51 28.58 5.38
N ILE A 644 14.60 29.44 4.95
CA ILE A 644 14.87 30.43 3.91
C ILE A 644 15.93 31.42 4.38
N TRP A 645 15.82 31.89 5.63
CA TRP A 645 16.83 32.73 6.23
C TRP A 645 18.16 32.02 6.40
N ASN A 646 18.18 30.72 6.69
CA ASN A 646 19.41 29.92 6.73
C ASN A 646 20.07 29.81 5.35
N SER A 647 19.30 29.64 4.27
CA SER A 647 19.84 29.63 2.91
C SER A 647 20.53 30.98 2.58
N LEU A 648 19.92 32.09 2.95
CA LEU A 648 20.53 33.42 2.80
C LEU A 648 21.78 33.58 3.67
N LEU A 649 21.76 33.18 4.94
CA LEU A 649 22.91 33.23 5.86
C LEU A 649 24.08 32.42 5.31
N ALA A 650 23.80 31.25 4.74
CA ALA A 650 24.77 30.40 4.10
C ALA A 650 25.43 31.09 2.90
N ALA A 651 24.62 31.68 2.04
CA ALA A 651 25.10 32.45 0.89
C ALA A 651 25.94 33.65 1.29
N CYS A 652 25.55 34.39 2.33
CA CYS A 652 26.31 35.51 2.86
C CYS A 652 27.70 35.11 3.36
N ARG A 653 27.83 33.90 3.92
CA ARG A 653 29.15 33.37 4.33
C ARG A 653 30.07 33.21 3.14
N VAL A 654 29.58 32.60 2.06
CA VAL A 654 30.36 32.38 0.84
C VAL A 654 30.83 33.68 0.25
N GLN A 655 29.96 34.66 0.19
CA GLN A 655 30.24 35.97 -0.41
C GLN A 655 30.93 36.95 0.55
N GLY A 656 31.20 36.52 1.82
CA GLY A 656 31.83 37.33 2.83
C GLY A 656 31.00 38.54 3.32
N ASN A 657 29.69 38.54 3.09
CA ASN A 657 28.80 39.62 3.52
C ASN A 657 28.37 39.46 4.97
N VAL A 658 29.16 40.07 5.88
CA VAL A 658 28.98 39.96 7.33
C VAL A 658 27.69 40.64 7.83
N GLU A 659 27.32 41.77 7.22
CA GLU A 659 26.18 42.56 7.67
C GLU A 659 24.85 41.84 7.37
N MET A 660 24.69 41.33 6.14
CA MET A 660 23.52 40.58 5.75
C MET A 660 23.43 39.21 6.49
N ALA A 661 24.59 38.59 6.75
CA ALA A 661 24.67 37.38 7.57
C ALA A 661 24.15 37.61 9.00
N ALA A 662 24.58 38.72 9.65
CA ALA A 662 24.08 39.08 10.98
C ALA A 662 22.60 39.33 10.99
N PHE A 663 22.07 40.03 9.98
CA PHE A 663 20.64 40.28 9.81
C PHE A 663 19.83 38.97 9.64
N ALA A 664 20.26 38.07 8.76
CA ALA A 664 19.61 36.78 8.55
C ALA A 664 19.62 35.91 9.82
N ALA A 665 20.77 35.90 10.53
CA ALA A 665 20.90 35.16 11.77
C ALA A 665 19.99 35.71 12.90
N GLU A 666 19.79 37.01 12.98
CA GLU A 666 18.86 37.62 13.93
C GLU A 666 17.41 37.12 13.66
N LYS A 667 17.02 37.07 12.38
CA LYS A 667 15.68 36.52 12.00
C LYS A 667 15.53 35.06 12.42
N ILE A 668 16.54 34.22 12.19
CA ILE A 668 16.52 32.81 12.58
C ILE A 668 16.43 32.67 14.11
N GLN A 669 17.20 33.46 14.86
CA GLN A 669 17.18 33.40 16.32
C GLN A 669 15.82 33.77 16.95
N VAL A 670 15.01 34.55 16.23
CA VAL A 670 13.65 34.87 16.63
C VAL A 670 12.69 33.70 16.29
N LEU A 671 12.85 33.10 15.12
CA LEU A 671 11.96 32.04 14.62
C LEU A 671 12.28 30.67 15.25
N ALA A 672 13.56 30.35 15.40
CA ALA A 672 14.05 29.06 15.90
C ALA A 672 15.26 29.25 16.83
N PRO A 673 15.04 29.73 18.06
CA PRO A 673 16.14 30.08 19.00
C PRO A 673 16.98 28.88 19.44
N GLU A 674 16.47 27.66 19.34
CA GLU A 674 17.15 26.40 19.67
C GLU A 674 18.00 25.87 18.52
N ARG A 675 17.94 26.45 17.34
CA ARG A 675 18.62 25.94 16.16
C ARG A 675 20.14 26.20 16.20
N THR A 676 20.89 25.18 16.56
CA THR A 676 22.35 25.23 16.74
C THR A 676 23.10 25.68 15.48
N GLY A 677 22.65 25.25 14.30
CA GLY A 677 23.29 25.52 13.01
C GLY A 677 23.47 27.01 12.71
N SER A 678 22.48 27.84 13.01
CA SER A 678 22.51 29.28 12.74
C SER A 678 23.60 30.01 13.58
N TYR A 679 23.78 29.62 14.85
CA TYR A 679 24.82 30.15 15.71
C TYR A 679 26.21 29.78 15.21
N VAL A 680 26.39 28.51 14.83
CA VAL A 680 27.67 28.03 14.26
C VAL A 680 27.99 28.76 12.98
N LEU A 681 27.01 28.92 12.08
CA LEU A 681 27.21 29.59 10.81
C LEU A 681 27.60 31.07 10.99
N LEU A 682 26.86 31.79 11.83
CA LEU A 682 27.21 33.21 12.15
C LEU A 682 28.59 33.32 12.83
N SER A 683 28.87 32.40 13.76
CA SER A 683 30.22 32.31 14.37
C SER A 683 31.33 32.15 13.31
N ASN A 684 31.07 31.33 12.29
CA ASN A 684 32.01 31.09 11.20
C ASN A 684 32.15 32.30 10.29
N VAL A 685 31.05 33.02 10.01
CA VAL A 685 31.10 34.29 9.26
C VAL A 685 31.96 35.33 9.97
N TYR A 686 31.77 35.49 11.27
CA TYR A 686 32.62 36.41 12.04
C TYR A 686 34.07 35.96 12.10
N ALA A 687 34.36 34.67 12.21
CA ALA A 687 35.71 34.13 12.21
C ALA A 687 36.41 34.35 10.86
N SER A 688 35.78 34.10 9.73
CA SER A 688 36.31 34.35 8.39
C SER A 688 36.60 35.83 8.12
N ALA A 689 35.81 36.71 8.74
CA ALA A 689 36.01 38.17 8.69
C ALA A 689 37.01 38.69 9.74
N GLY A 690 37.69 37.84 10.53
CA GLY A 690 38.61 38.21 11.60
C GLY A 690 37.96 38.91 12.80
N ARG A 691 36.61 38.85 12.90
CA ARG A 691 35.84 39.49 13.99
C ARG A 691 35.74 38.56 15.22
N TRP A 692 36.87 38.20 15.81
CA TRP A 692 37.00 37.21 16.88
C TRP A 692 36.16 37.52 18.13
N ASN A 693 36.01 38.81 18.48
CA ASN A 693 35.19 39.22 19.61
C ASN A 693 33.71 38.92 19.41
N ASP A 694 33.16 39.12 18.20
CA ASP A 694 31.78 38.87 17.88
C ASP A 694 31.54 37.36 17.77
N MET A 695 32.48 36.63 17.21
CA MET A 695 32.49 35.17 17.20
C MET A 695 32.37 34.59 18.62
N ALA A 696 33.22 35.14 19.57
CA ALA A 696 33.20 34.69 20.95
C ALA A 696 31.83 34.97 21.64
N LYS A 697 31.20 36.11 21.39
CA LYS A 697 29.84 36.43 21.89
C LYS A 697 28.79 35.41 21.43
N VAL A 698 28.78 35.09 20.13
CA VAL A 698 27.87 34.13 19.56
C VAL A 698 28.05 32.74 20.19
N ARG A 699 29.29 32.28 20.35
CA ARG A 699 29.60 30.99 20.99
C ARG A 699 29.24 30.96 22.47
N LEU A 700 29.39 32.07 23.17
CA LEU A 700 28.99 32.21 24.57
C LEU A 700 27.47 32.09 24.69
N SER A 701 26.74 32.85 23.88
CA SER A 701 25.27 32.76 23.81
C SER A 701 24.77 31.35 23.51
N MET A 702 25.41 30.64 22.59
CA MET A 702 25.12 29.25 22.29
C MET A 702 25.33 28.34 23.52
N LYS A 703 26.44 28.55 24.26
CA LYS A 703 26.74 27.80 25.48
C LYS A 703 25.72 28.08 26.60
N GLU A 704 25.35 29.35 26.78
CA GLU A 704 24.34 29.77 27.77
C GLU A 704 22.97 29.14 27.51
N LYS A 705 22.61 28.92 26.24
CA LYS A 705 21.40 28.24 25.84
C LYS A 705 21.51 26.70 25.88
N GLY A 706 22.65 26.13 26.31
CA GLY A 706 22.88 24.69 26.39
C GLY A 706 23.01 24.00 25.03
N LEU A 707 23.15 24.76 23.95
CA LEU A 707 23.26 24.22 22.59
C LEU A 707 24.65 23.62 22.35
N ARG A 708 24.70 22.41 21.81
CA ARG A 708 25.95 21.71 21.50
C ARG A 708 26.07 21.46 20.00
N LYS A 709 27.29 21.67 19.50
CA LYS A 709 27.63 21.38 18.12
C LYS A 709 27.71 19.87 17.89
N SER A 710 27.02 19.34 16.85
CA SER A 710 27.21 17.97 16.40
C SER A 710 28.58 17.81 15.71
N PRO A 711 29.33 16.75 16.02
CA PRO A 711 30.61 16.53 15.35
C PRO A 711 30.41 16.10 13.89
N GLY A 712 31.34 16.55 13.02
CA GLY A 712 31.38 16.06 11.64
C GLY A 712 31.92 14.62 11.60
N THR A 713 31.10 13.68 11.13
CA THR A 713 31.51 12.28 10.96
C THR A 713 31.53 11.88 9.49
N SER A 714 32.48 11.01 9.17
CA SER A 714 32.55 10.38 7.85
C SER A 714 32.57 8.87 7.98
N SER A 715 31.74 8.17 7.22
CA SER A 715 31.67 6.71 7.21
C SER A 715 32.14 6.13 5.88
N ILE A 716 32.78 4.96 5.95
CA ILE A 716 33.20 4.17 4.80
C ILE A 716 32.90 2.71 5.06
N GLN A 717 32.33 2.04 4.07
CA GLN A 717 32.04 0.61 4.15
C GLN A 717 33.14 -0.21 3.46
N ILE A 718 33.79 -1.08 4.24
CA ILE A 718 34.83 -1.99 3.74
C ILE A 718 34.44 -3.43 4.10
N ARG A 719 34.34 -4.31 3.11
CA ARG A 719 33.97 -5.74 3.27
C ARG A 719 32.69 -5.96 4.08
N GLY A 720 31.68 -5.11 3.86
CA GLY A 720 30.39 -5.21 4.53
C GLY A 720 30.36 -4.65 5.98
N LYS A 721 31.47 -4.08 6.47
CA LYS A 721 31.55 -3.43 7.77
C LYS A 721 31.68 -1.91 7.59
N THR A 722 30.86 -1.16 8.29
CA THR A 722 30.93 0.31 8.34
C THR A 722 31.99 0.76 9.36
N HIS A 723 32.85 1.69 8.96
CA HIS A 723 33.86 2.34 9.79
C HIS A 723 33.56 3.82 9.82
N GLU A 724 33.47 4.37 11.03
CA GLU A 724 33.19 5.80 11.23
C GLU A 724 34.44 6.53 11.72
N PHE A 725 34.60 7.76 11.23
CA PHE A 725 35.70 8.65 11.58
C PHE A 725 35.11 10.00 11.98
N THR A 726 35.58 10.51 13.10
CA THR A 726 35.32 11.87 13.57
C THR A 726 36.59 12.69 13.52
N SER A 727 36.51 14.00 13.29
CA SER A 727 37.68 14.86 13.25
C SER A 727 38.37 14.88 14.62
N GLY A 728 39.66 14.49 14.62
CA GLY A 728 40.46 14.43 15.83
C GLY A 728 40.26 13.21 16.72
N ASP A 729 39.47 12.21 16.27
CA ASP A 729 39.30 10.92 16.96
C ASP A 729 40.46 9.98 16.60
N GLU A 730 41.13 9.44 17.60
CA GLU A 730 42.27 8.52 17.47
C GLU A 730 41.88 7.08 17.87
N SER A 731 40.59 6.80 18.07
CA SER A 731 40.09 5.53 18.65
C SER A 731 40.17 4.33 17.69
N HIS A 732 40.31 4.57 16.37
CA HIS A 732 40.30 3.50 15.39
C HIS A 732 41.54 2.57 15.53
N PRO A 733 41.38 1.23 15.55
CA PRO A 733 42.46 0.26 15.76
C PRO A 733 43.62 0.39 14.79
N GLU A 734 43.40 0.84 13.57
CA GLU A 734 44.43 1.04 12.54
C GLU A 734 44.90 2.49 12.42
N MET A 735 44.65 3.35 13.41
CA MET A 735 44.97 4.79 13.33
C MET A 735 46.43 5.08 12.95
N PRO A 736 47.45 4.37 13.50
CA PRO A 736 48.83 4.64 13.09
C PRO A 736 49.12 4.38 11.60
N LYS A 737 48.41 3.40 10.98
CA LYS A 737 48.56 3.15 9.55
C LYS A 737 47.82 4.19 8.71
N ILE A 738 46.65 4.64 9.20
CA ILE A 738 45.83 5.67 8.56
C ILE A 738 46.60 6.98 8.53
N GLU A 739 47.23 7.37 9.64
CA GLU A 739 48.10 8.57 9.73
C GLU A 739 49.29 8.51 8.80
N ALA A 740 50.02 7.38 8.78
CA ALA A 740 51.12 7.21 7.86
C ALA A 740 50.70 7.31 6.38
N MET A 741 49.53 6.76 6.02
CA MET A 741 48.96 6.90 4.67
C MET A 741 48.51 8.33 4.38
N LEU A 742 47.95 9.01 5.35
CA LEU A 742 47.50 10.39 5.23
C LEU A 742 48.69 11.34 5.01
N ASP A 743 49.82 11.15 5.75
CA ASP A 743 51.03 11.91 5.55
C ASP A 743 51.63 11.65 4.17
N GLU A 744 51.70 10.38 3.74
CA GLU A 744 52.12 10.02 2.37
C GLU A 744 51.23 10.68 1.32
N ALA A 745 49.92 10.59 1.47
CA ALA A 745 48.97 11.16 0.52
C ALA A 745 49.06 12.69 0.46
N SER A 746 49.23 13.34 1.61
CA SER A 746 49.42 14.81 1.73
C SER A 746 50.69 15.26 1.06
N GLN A 747 51.81 14.55 1.28
CA GLN A 747 53.09 14.84 0.66
C GLN A 747 53.02 14.67 -0.88
N ARG A 748 52.45 13.60 -1.36
CA ARG A 748 52.27 13.36 -2.80
C ARG A 748 51.31 14.38 -3.45
N ALA A 749 50.24 14.78 -2.76
CA ALA A 749 49.32 15.80 -3.22
C ALA A 749 50.00 17.17 -3.33
N SER A 750 50.83 17.54 -2.32
CA SER A 750 51.64 18.77 -2.33
C SER A 750 52.58 18.81 -3.51
N HIS A 751 53.26 17.71 -3.86
CA HIS A 751 54.13 17.63 -5.05
C HIS A 751 53.38 17.87 -6.37
N LEU A 752 52.07 17.64 -6.40
CA LEU A 752 51.22 17.94 -7.55
C LEU A 752 50.54 19.31 -7.49
N GLY A 753 50.90 20.12 -6.49
CA GLY A 753 50.44 21.50 -6.34
C GLY A 753 49.23 21.69 -5.40
N HIS A 754 48.90 20.70 -4.58
CA HIS A 754 47.88 20.88 -3.55
C HIS A 754 48.39 21.82 -2.47
N VAL A 755 47.65 22.86 -2.18
CA VAL A 755 47.93 23.79 -1.04
C VAL A 755 46.69 23.70 -0.13
N PRO A 756 46.85 23.41 1.18
CA PRO A 756 45.73 23.42 2.10
C PRO A 756 45.04 24.77 2.18
N ASP A 757 43.71 24.75 2.12
CA ASP A 757 42.94 25.97 2.21
C ASP A 757 42.67 26.34 3.68
N LEU A 758 43.57 27.27 4.18
CA LEU A 758 43.54 27.71 5.58
C LEU A 758 42.29 28.50 5.95
N SER A 759 41.50 28.96 4.98
CA SER A 759 40.23 29.64 5.26
C SER A 759 39.22 28.75 5.96
N ASN A 760 39.38 27.43 5.83
CA ASN A 760 38.57 26.43 6.48
C ASN A 760 38.93 26.11 7.95
N ALA A 761 40.10 26.56 8.41
CA ALA A 761 40.51 26.46 9.81
C ALA A 761 40.09 27.72 10.57
N LEU A 762 38.85 27.77 11.01
CA LEU A 762 38.22 28.93 11.66
C LEU A 762 38.60 29.07 13.13
N MET A 763 39.92 29.04 13.41
CA MET A 763 40.51 29.22 14.72
C MET A 763 41.66 30.22 14.71
N ASP A 764 41.82 30.96 15.79
CA ASP A 764 42.88 31.91 15.97
C ASP A 764 44.16 31.23 16.49
N VAL A 765 44.79 30.45 15.62
CA VAL A 765 46.01 29.66 15.88
C VAL A 765 47.01 29.87 14.73
N ASP A 766 48.25 29.46 14.90
CA ASP A 766 49.25 29.58 13.87
C ASP A 766 48.97 28.72 12.62
N GLU A 767 49.66 29.02 11.51
CA GLU A 767 49.44 28.33 10.24
C GLU A 767 49.75 26.81 10.32
N LYS A 768 50.75 26.44 11.13
CA LYS A 768 51.12 25.02 11.29
C LYS A 768 50.05 24.22 12.02
N GLU A 769 49.47 24.81 13.07
CA GLU A 769 48.34 24.24 13.77
C GLU A 769 47.11 24.14 12.88
N LYS A 770 46.83 25.16 12.06
CA LYS A 770 45.75 25.11 11.08
C LYS A 770 45.92 23.98 10.07
N ILE A 771 47.11 23.82 9.50
CA ILE A 771 47.42 22.71 8.57
C ILE A 771 47.25 21.37 9.27
N PHE A 772 47.69 21.23 10.50
CA PHE A 772 47.54 19.99 11.28
C PHE A 772 46.09 19.65 11.52
N MET A 773 45.27 20.60 11.89
CA MET A 773 43.81 20.40 12.08
C MET A 773 43.11 20.00 10.77
N LEU A 774 43.42 20.69 9.67
CA LEU A 774 42.85 20.39 8.36
C LEU A 774 43.26 19.01 7.84
N SER A 775 44.45 18.54 8.17
CA SER A 775 44.93 17.22 7.78
C SER A 775 44.13 16.09 8.43
N ARG A 776 43.49 16.33 9.57
CA ARG A 776 42.72 15.32 10.35
C ARG A 776 41.22 15.46 10.28
N HIS A 777 40.73 16.07 9.21
CA HIS A 777 39.30 16.04 8.92
C HIS A 777 38.83 14.60 8.68
N SER A 778 37.62 14.29 9.11
CA SER A 778 37.07 12.92 9.08
C SER A 778 37.04 12.31 7.66
N GLU A 779 36.83 13.13 6.63
CA GLU A 779 36.87 12.72 5.22
C GLU A 779 38.26 12.25 4.81
N LYS A 780 39.32 12.96 5.21
CA LYS A 780 40.69 12.58 4.87
C LYS A 780 41.12 11.32 5.59
N LEU A 781 40.70 11.13 6.86
CA LEU A 781 40.91 9.88 7.61
C LEU A 781 40.20 8.70 6.93
N ALA A 782 38.95 8.88 6.53
CA ALA A 782 38.19 7.87 5.81
C ALA A 782 38.80 7.51 4.44
N MET A 783 39.31 8.53 3.70
CA MET A 783 40.01 8.30 2.42
C MET A 783 41.32 7.52 2.64
N ALA A 784 42.13 7.89 3.62
CA ALA A 784 43.38 7.19 3.95
C ALA A 784 43.08 5.72 4.34
N PHE A 785 42.05 5.47 5.15
CA PHE A 785 41.63 4.12 5.49
C PHE A 785 41.15 3.34 4.25
N GLY A 786 40.41 3.97 3.38
CA GLY A 786 39.97 3.37 2.10
C GLY A 786 41.17 2.98 1.21
N LEU A 787 42.21 3.81 1.16
CA LEU A 787 43.41 3.54 0.37
C LEU A 787 44.22 2.34 0.90
N ILE A 788 44.29 2.13 2.22
CA ILE A 788 45.02 1.00 2.83
C ILE A 788 44.22 -0.28 2.89
N SER A 789 42.89 -0.19 2.98
CA SER A 789 42.01 -1.35 3.28
C SER A 789 41.33 -1.95 2.05
N SER A 790 41.41 -1.30 0.89
CA SER A 790 40.77 -1.76 -0.35
C SER A 790 41.78 -1.99 -1.47
N ASN A 791 41.44 -2.86 -2.41
CA ASN A 791 42.32 -3.23 -3.54
C ASN A 791 42.59 -2.03 -4.46
N LYS A 792 43.76 -2.02 -5.10
CA LYS A 792 44.12 -0.98 -6.09
C LYS A 792 43.09 -1.01 -7.23
N GLY A 793 42.59 0.17 -7.62
CA GLY A 793 41.60 0.33 -8.69
C GLY A 793 40.13 0.22 -8.26
N THR A 794 39.83 -0.17 -7.02
CA THR A 794 38.43 -0.14 -6.54
C THR A 794 38.01 1.26 -6.14
N THR A 795 36.77 1.60 -6.38
CA THR A 795 36.17 2.90 -5.98
C THR A 795 36.13 3.03 -4.46
N ILE A 796 36.53 4.21 -3.94
CA ILE A 796 36.41 4.55 -2.51
C ILE A 796 35.16 5.38 -2.33
N ARG A 797 34.18 4.88 -1.51
CA ARG A 797 32.93 5.58 -1.21
C ARG A 797 32.93 6.04 0.23
N ILE A 798 32.69 7.32 0.44
CA ILE A 798 32.67 7.97 1.75
C ILE A 798 31.36 8.74 1.88
N VAL A 799 30.67 8.56 2.98
CA VAL A 799 29.46 9.29 3.34
C VAL A 799 29.79 10.25 4.48
N LYS A 800 29.44 11.50 4.31
CA LYS A 800 29.64 12.58 5.28
C LYS A 800 28.29 13.07 5.80
N ASN A 801 28.18 13.22 7.12
CA ASN A 801 26.96 13.79 7.74
C ASN A 801 26.85 15.32 7.62
N LEU A 802 27.87 15.97 7.10
CA LEU A 802 27.93 17.41 6.82
C LEU A 802 28.37 17.62 5.36
N ARG A 803 28.31 18.86 4.86
CA ARG A 803 28.97 19.19 3.58
C ARG A 803 30.49 19.01 3.64
N VAL A 804 31.05 18.59 2.52
CA VAL A 804 32.51 18.47 2.35
C VAL A 804 33.11 19.88 2.18
N CYS A 805 34.16 20.19 2.92
CA CYS A 805 34.85 21.46 2.82
C CYS A 805 35.71 21.57 1.56
N SER A 806 36.00 22.80 1.09
CA SER A 806 36.81 23.04 -0.10
C SER A 806 38.19 22.37 -0.02
N ASP A 807 38.81 22.35 1.16
CA ASP A 807 40.11 21.70 1.40
C ASP A 807 40.01 20.16 1.26
N CYS A 808 39.00 19.50 1.87
CA CYS A 808 38.81 18.07 1.72
C CYS A 808 38.39 17.68 0.28
N HIS A 809 37.59 18.50 -0.37
CA HIS A 809 37.23 18.29 -1.76
C HIS A 809 38.44 18.40 -2.70
N SER A 810 39.26 19.45 -2.53
CA SER A 810 40.51 19.62 -3.27
C SER A 810 41.46 18.45 -3.02
N PHE A 811 41.64 18.06 -1.73
CA PHE A 811 42.47 16.90 -1.38
C PHE A 811 41.99 15.62 -2.05
N ALA A 812 40.69 15.37 -2.09
CA ALA A 812 40.14 14.19 -2.76
C ALA A 812 40.43 14.17 -4.28
N LYS A 813 40.38 15.35 -4.94
CA LYS A 813 40.78 15.47 -6.35
C LYS A 813 42.21 15.08 -6.59
N PHE A 814 43.14 15.58 -5.75
CA PHE A 814 44.55 15.22 -5.83
C PHE A 814 44.81 13.76 -5.46
N ALA A 815 44.15 13.22 -4.42
CA ALA A 815 44.25 11.83 -4.04
C ALA A 815 43.78 10.89 -5.15
N SER A 816 42.63 11.24 -5.81
CA SER A 816 42.13 10.50 -6.97
C SER A 816 43.17 10.43 -8.10
N LYS A 817 43.86 11.52 -8.38
CA LYS A 817 44.91 11.61 -9.41
C LYS A 817 46.15 10.84 -9.02
N VAL A 818 46.62 11.01 -7.74
CA VAL A 818 47.85 10.36 -7.21
C VAL A 818 47.77 8.85 -7.22
N TYR A 819 46.63 8.31 -6.77
CA TYR A 819 46.43 6.87 -6.59
C TYR A 819 45.69 6.21 -7.77
N ASN A 820 45.28 7.02 -8.80
CA ASN A 820 44.50 6.60 -9.93
C ASN A 820 43.25 5.80 -9.46
N ARG A 821 42.52 6.42 -8.55
CA ARG A 821 41.32 5.85 -7.92
C ARG A 821 40.12 6.77 -8.15
N GLU A 822 38.99 6.15 -8.39
CA GLU A 822 37.72 6.85 -8.28
C GLU A 822 37.37 7.03 -6.81
N ILE A 823 37.03 8.25 -6.41
CA ILE A 823 36.62 8.61 -5.06
C ILE A 823 35.22 9.23 -5.17
N ILE A 824 34.26 8.63 -4.49
CA ILE A 824 32.89 9.13 -4.41
C ILE A 824 32.68 9.64 -2.99
N LEU A 825 32.47 10.95 -2.87
CA LEU A 825 32.08 11.56 -1.61
C LEU A 825 30.59 11.89 -1.68
N ARG A 826 29.81 11.35 -0.76
CA ARG A 826 28.41 11.74 -0.55
C ARG A 826 28.38 12.69 0.64
N ASP A 827 27.89 13.89 0.44
CA ASP A 827 27.49 14.76 1.53
C ASP A 827 25.95 14.81 1.62
N ASN A 828 25.42 15.58 2.54
CA ASN A 828 23.97 15.65 2.72
C ASN A 828 23.21 16.20 1.50
N ASN A 829 23.88 16.87 0.56
CA ASN A 829 23.23 17.56 -0.55
C ASN A 829 23.42 16.88 -1.90
N ARG A 830 24.57 16.25 -2.12
CA ARG A 830 24.90 15.66 -3.42
C ARG A 830 26.06 14.66 -3.35
N PHE A 831 26.29 14.02 -4.49
CA PHE A 831 27.48 13.22 -4.74
C PHE A 831 28.56 14.01 -5.47
N HIS A 832 29.81 13.77 -5.09
CA HIS A 832 31.01 14.22 -5.75
C HIS A 832 31.71 13.02 -6.37
N PHE A 833 31.52 12.81 -7.66
CA PHE A 833 32.24 11.76 -8.41
C PHE A 833 33.59 12.32 -8.84
N ILE A 834 34.64 11.83 -8.22
CA ILE A 834 36.00 12.37 -8.42
C ILE A 834 36.83 11.30 -9.13
N HIS A 835 37.26 11.61 -10.33
CA HIS A 835 38.11 10.74 -11.15
C HIS A 835 39.21 11.54 -11.83
N GLN A 836 40.46 11.05 -11.75
CA GLN A 836 41.66 11.71 -12.36
C GLN A 836 41.78 13.23 -12.05
N GLY A 837 41.44 13.63 -10.85
CA GLY A 837 41.53 15.00 -10.41
C GLY A 837 40.40 15.93 -10.85
N LYS A 838 39.34 15.39 -11.50
CA LYS A 838 38.15 16.15 -11.87
C LYS A 838 36.98 15.67 -11.01
N CYS A 839 36.07 16.58 -10.66
CA CYS A 839 34.83 16.29 -9.96
C CYS A 839 33.64 16.61 -10.84
N SER A 840 32.56 15.78 -10.71
CA SER A 840 31.30 16.00 -11.41
C SER A 840 30.60 17.34 -11.09
N CYS A 841 30.91 17.92 -9.93
CA CYS A 841 30.32 19.21 -9.51
C CYS A 841 30.89 20.46 -10.25
N GLY A 842 31.93 20.29 -11.11
CA GLY A 842 32.54 21.39 -11.83
C GLY A 842 33.14 22.50 -10.92
N ASP A 843 33.47 22.16 -9.67
CA ASP A 843 33.94 23.07 -8.63
C ASP A 843 32.90 24.14 -8.18
N PHE A 844 31.64 23.95 -8.52
CA PHE A 844 30.54 24.80 -8.06
C PHE A 844 30.12 24.50 -6.61
N CYS A 845 30.93 23.73 -5.87
CA CYS A 845 30.63 23.25 -4.53
C CYS A 845 31.46 23.87 -3.43
N TYR A 846 32.20 24.93 -3.71
CA TYR A 846 33.10 25.56 -2.73
C TYR A 846 32.41 26.30 -1.59
N ASP A 847 31.19 25.93 -1.30
CA ASP A 847 30.41 26.53 -0.22
C ASP A 847 30.44 25.64 1.01
N GLU A 848 31.42 25.86 1.87
CA GLU A 848 31.43 25.28 3.20
C GLU A 848 30.28 25.80 4.04
N ILE A 849 29.27 24.98 4.21
CA ILE A 849 28.29 25.13 5.26
C ILE A 849 28.42 23.95 6.21
N PRO A 850 29.21 24.05 7.28
CA PRO A 850 29.16 23.08 8.35
C PRO A 850 27.76 23.19 9.01
N GLU A 851 27.05 22.10 9.16
CA GLU A 851 25.84 21.94 9.97
C GLU A 851 24.53 22.47 9.46
N LEU A 852 24.38 22.92 8.22
CA LEU A 852 23.06 23.34 7.71
C LEU A 852 22.23 22.20 7.08
N CYS A 853 22.83 21.04 6.96
CA CYS A 853 22.21 19.99 6.17
C CYS A 853 21.29 19.02 6.91
N ASN A 854 21.07 19.15 8.19
CA ASN A 854 19.88 18.60 8.81
C ASN A 854 18.63 19.45 8.51
N THR A 855 18.75 20.44 7.63
CA THR A 855 17.71 21.45 7.45
C THR A 855 17.61 22.07 6.06
N LEU A 856 18.07 21.42 5.00
CA LEU A 856 17.49 21.71 3.72
C LEU A 856 16.30 20.77 3.53
N PRO A 857 15.11 21.24 3.90
CA PRO A 857 13.89 20.48 3.75
C PRO A 857 13.58 20.18 2.29
N ALA A 858 14.30 20.81 1.33
CA ALA A 858 14.02 20.58 -0.08
C ALA A 858 14.23 19.13 -0.49
N LEU A 859 15.24 18.45 0.00
CA LEU A 859 15.43 17.02 -0.30
C LEU A 859 14.78 16.10 0.74
N GLU A 860 14.78 16.45 2.02
CA GLU A 860 14.00 15.69 3.03
C GLU A 860 12.49 15.96 2.91
N LEU A 861 12.05 17.18 2.59
CA LEU A 861 10.68 17.45 2.20
C LEU A 861 10.34 16.85 0.83
N TYR A 862 11.25 16.88 -0.12
CA TYR A 862 11.10 16.16 -1.37
C TYR A 862 10.82 14.68 -1.11
N TYR A 863 11.56 14.06 -0.20
CA TYR A 863 11.39 12.65 0.14
C TYR A 863 10.24 12.42 1.13
N SER A 864 10.02 13.31 2.09
CA SER A 864 8.87 13.24 2.98
C SER A 864 7.55 13.60 2.27
N MET A 865 7.58 14.51 1.30
CA MET A 865 6.43 14.82 0.44
C MET A 865 6.19 13.71 -0.60
N SER A 866 7.20 13.09 -1.19
CA SER A 866 6.99 11.91 -2.03
C SER A 866 6.52 10.71 -1.22
N GLN A 867 6.93 10.57 0.03
CA GLN A 867 6.40 9.56 0.93
C GLN A 867 4.99 9.91 1.43
N LYS A 868 4.73 11.16 1.78
CA LYS A 868 3.40 11.68 2.09
C LYS A 868 2.45 11.60 0.88
N PHE A 869 2.94 11.81 -0.33
CA PHE A 869 2.16 11.67 -1.57
C PHE A 869 1.85 10.20 -1.89
N LEU A 870 2.71 9.29 -1.49
CA LEU A 870 2.44 7.85 -1.54
C LEU A 870 1.41 7.45 -0.47
N ASP A 871 1.42 8.11 0.68
CA ASP A 871 0.46 7.91 1.77
C ASP A 871 -0.84 8.70 1.56
N ASP A 872 -0.80 9.89 0.93
CA ASP A 872 -1.97 10.76 0.68
C ASP A 872 -2.77 10.40 -0.57
N LYS A 873 -2.24 9.59 -1.51
CA LYS A 873 -3.09 8.92 -2.52
C LYS A 873 -4.07 7.92 -1.91
N HIS A 874 -3.95 7.64 -0.63
CA HIS A 874 -4.99 6.97 0.17
C HIS A 874 -5.91 7.95 0.92
N LYS A 875 -5.69 9.28 0.79
CA LYS A 875 -6.59 10.33 1.29
C LYS A 875 -6.98 11.22 0.12
N SER A 876 -8.26 11.21 -0.21
CA SER A 876 -8.87 12.07 -1.23
C SER A 876 -8.64 13.56 -0.94
N PRO A 877 -8.62 14.43 -1.98
CA PRO A 877 -8.37 15.85 -1.82
C PRO A 877 -9.47 16.53 -1.00
N GLU A 878 -9.08 17.24 0.05
CA GLU A 878 -9.95 18.15 0.76
C GLU A 878 -10.32 19.32 -0.16
N ASN A 879 -11.62 19.51 -0.36
CA ASN A 879 -12.19 20.66 -1.04
C ASN A 879 -11.81 21.94 -0.31
N SER A 880 -11.16 22.84 -1.03
CA SER A 880 -10.98 24.22 -0.62
C SER A 880 -12.35 24.88 -0.37
N SER A 881 -12.56 25.28 0.86
CA SER A 881 -13.72 26.02 1.33
C SER A 881 -13.80 27.39 0.66
N VAL A 882 -14.95 27.67 0.11
CA VAL A 882 -15.40 29.01 -0.26
C VAL A 882 -15.65 29.77 1.05
N GLU A 883 -14.97 30.90 1.19
CA GLU A 883 -15.22 31.89 2.24
C GLU A 883 -16.60 32.49 2.07
N ASP A 884 -17.44 32.40 3.09
CA ASP A 884 -18.56 33.27 3.30
C ASP A 884 -18.32 34.15 4.51
N SER A 885 -18.42 35.47 4.29
CA SER A 885 -18.22 36.56 5.18
C SER A 885 -19.28 36.66 6.31
N PRO A 886 -18.98 37.29 7.44
CA PRO A 886 -19.80 37.23 8.63
C PRO A 886 -20.89 38.33 8.65
N SER A 887 -22.04 38.00 9.20
CA SER A 887 -22.96 39.01 9.73
C SER A 887 -23.52 38.55 11.10
N PRO A 888 -23.93 39.51 11.96
CA PRO A 888 -23.75 39.40 13.38
C PRO A 888 -25.07 39.20 14.19
N HIS A 889 -24.88 38.81 15.48
CA HIS A 889 -25.81 38.89 16.62
C HIS A 889 -26.92 37.87 16.80
N ARG A 890 -26.82 37.03 17.81
CA ARG A 890 -27.50 37.16 19.13
C ARG A 890 -27.29 35.93 20.02
N SER A 891 -26.98 36.21 21.26
CA SER A 891 -26.78 35.28 22.37
C SER A 891 -28.10 34.82 23.02
N PRO A 892 -28.05 34.02 24.14
CA PRO A 892 -28.78 32.75 24.32
C PRO A 892 -30.04 32.94 25.17
N PRO A 893 -30.79 31.97 25.69
CA PRO A 893 -30.37 30.95 26.63
C PRO A 893 -31.16 29.61 26.56
N LEU A 894 -30.59 28.54 26.96
CA LEU A 894 -30.85 27.59 28.08
C LEU A 894 -30.14 26.26 27.77
#